data_59d1856f7d2676a57a050fb8b97b615b
#
_entry.id   59d1856f7d2676a57a050fb8b97b615b
#
_cell.length_a   1.000
_cell.length_b   1.000
_cell.length_c   1.000
_cell.angle_alpha   90.00
_cell.angle_beta   90.00
_cell.angle_gamma   90.00
#
_symmetry.space_group_name_H-M   'P 1'
#
loop_
_entity.id
_entity.type
_entity.pdbx_description
1 polymer ?
#
loop_
_entity_poly.entity_id
_entity_poly.type
_entity_poly.pdbx_seq_one_letter_code
_entity_poly.pdbx_strand_id
1 'polypeptide(L)'
;MRTLKIRDLTLRDGQQSLFATRLPQSSIDALLPHYINAGFYAMEVWGGAVPDSVMRYLDESPWYRLKSISDKINGDKHRSYLTALSRGRNLFGYAPYPTNVIEGFYVEAIKNGLGIMRIFDALNDLDNVKESVEIINKLGGIPDGAVCYTVDPKDDNADAKKIFTDEYFVEKAKGYEKLGAKIITIKDMAGLVNPARIATLMPKLKAAINVPIDFHTHCTPGYGLASCVMAMMNGVDILDTNIWWFAEGSAAPAIELIYIFAKKMGIELECNMEAVGNIRKELYNARKGLAAVDLHKDNFPKEFDPLNDVLPAEIDALFDKAIEAGKAVDEEAMLEACHGIEKYFGFPKPNEIVKHAEVPGGMYSNMVANLRALGAEDMLEEAMKLIPKVRRDAGLVPLVTPTSQIVGAQAVNVAVDRKNGKADYTNKSNQFIDLVLGKYGKTPVPVVPEFRAQICGTTVETPYDVNSYKDPENPTLAEYGNVKLAKDNMEFLLLQLLPLPAKKFLTNRRAEEYAAMQQNAPAAATAAAQVDEDAPVTGPTLNAPMGGTVIELLVKPGDVITKGQPVMVYEAMKMQNNIESEMAGTVKRVLVKPGQVIATDQPLIEFEEKKAAEPEAAASTAAGPTLYAPMGGTVIELLVKPGDVITKGQPVMIYEAMKMQNNIESEIAGKVRRILVKPGETIATDQPLIEFEDENAPAAAECDDNGAAGPTLNAPMGGTVIELLVKPGDVITKGQPVMIYEAMKMQNNIESEMAGKVRRILVKPGETIATDQPLIEFENENAPAAAECDDNGAAGPTLEAPMGGTIIEILVKPGDQVKKGQEVIVYEAMKMQNNIESEIEGIVKKVLVNEGDVISANQPLIEFKK
;
A
#
# COMPACT_ATOMS: atom_id res chain seq x y z
N MET A 1 -41.08 6.04 -21.75
CA MET A 1 -39.63 6.20 -21.94
C MET A 1 -38.99 5.05 -21.19
N ARG A 2 -38.01 4.37 -21.75
CA ARG A 2 -37.30 3.32 -21.03
C ARG A 2 -36.36 3.96 -20.03
N THR A 3 -36.31 3.45 -18.77
CA THR A 3 -35.35 3.88 -17.75
C THR A 3 -34.15 2.93 -17.70
N LEU A 4 -32.98 3.45 -17.37
CA LEU A 4 -31.74 2.69 -17.13
C LEU A 4 -31.23 3.02 -15.74
N LYS A 5 -31.02 1.99 -14.94
CA LYS A 5 -30.41 2.10 -13.60
C LYS A 5 -28.91 2.27 -13.72
N ILE A 6 -28.36 3.16 -12.91
CA ILE A 6 -26.92 3.39 -12.86
C ILE A 6 -26.35 2.87 -11.53
N ARG A 7 -25.27 2.09 -11.63
CA ARG A 7 -24.41 1.79 -10.50
C ARG A 7 -23.13 2.61 -10.65
N ASP A 8 -22.90 3.51 -9.71
CA ASP A 8 -21.66 4.29 -9.65
C ASP A 8 -20.53 3.46 -9.02
N LEU A 9 -19.39 3.41 -9.68
CA LEU A 9 -18.22 2.65 -9.25
C LEU A 9 -17.07 3.55 -8.76
N THR A 10 -17.26 4.87 -8.77
CA THR A 10 -16.21 5.88 -8.57
C THR A 10 -15.43 5.68 -7.26
N LEU A 11 -16.15 5.38 -6.15
CA LEU A 11 -15.55 5.26 -4.83
C LEU A 11 -14.85 3.91 -4.56
N ARG A 12 -15.00 2.92 -5.46
CA ARG A 12 -14.31 1.63 -5.32
C ARG A 12 -13.50 1.28 -6.56
N ASP A 13 -14.16 0.95 -7.68
CA ASP A 13 -13.49 0.45 -8.87
C ASP A 13 -12.69 1.55 -9.59
N GLY A 14 -13.26 2.73 -9.74
CA GLY A 14 -12.60 3.87 -10.37
C GLY A 14 -11.31 4.26 -9.66
N GLN A 15 -11.37 4.43 -8.33
CA GLN A 15 -10.17 4.74 -7.55
C GLN A 15 -9.18 3.57 -7.49
N GLN A 16 -9.65 2.33 -7.51
CA GLN A 16 -8.78 1.16 -7.56
C GLN A 16 -8.02 1.08 -8.87
N SER A 17 -8.70 1.33 -9.97
CA SER A 17 -8.19 1.14 -11.33
C SER A 17 -7.25 2.26 -11.78
N LEU A 18 -7.49 3.50 -11.32
CA LEU A 18 -6.73 4.69 -11.74
C LEU A 18 -5.72 5.17 -10.70
N PHE A 19 -5.97 4.95 -9.41
CA PHE A 19 -5.22 5.55 -8.31
C PHE A 19 -4.79 4.53 -7.25
N ALA A 20 -4.62 3.27 -7.64
CA ALA A 20 -4.13 2.19 -6.79
C ALA A 20 -4.82 2.11 -5.40
N THR A 21 -6.11 2.46 -5.32
CA THR A 21 -6.92 2.46 -4.09
C THR A 21 -6.37 3.39 -3.00
N ARG A 22 -5.94 4.60 -3.37
CA ARG A 22 -5.32 5.57 -2.45
C ARG A 22 -6.23 6.73 -2.05
N LEU A 23 -7.52 6.72 -2.40
CA LEU A 23 -8.46 7.77 -2.00
C LEU A 23 -8.66 7.77 -0.48
N PRO A 24 -8.25 8.82 0.26
CA PRO A 24 -8.35 8.85 1.70
C PRO A 24 -9.80 9.08 2.17
N GLN A 25 -10.11 8.69 3.41
CA GLN A 25 -11.43 8.86 4.01
C GLN A 25 -11.89 10.31 4.02
N SER A 26 -10.99 11.25 4.27
CA SER A 26 -11.30 12.68 4.25
C SER A 26 -11.83 13.17 2.91
N SER A 27 -11.30 12.67 1.79
CA SER A 27 -11.83 12.98 0.46
C SER A 27 -13.21 12.34 0.22
N ILE A 28 -13.43 11.13 0.72
CA ILE A 28 -14.75 10.48 0.66
C ILE A 28 -15.77 11.31 1.46
N ASP A 29 -15.43 11.70 2.68
CA ASP A 29 -16.32 12.50 3.55
C ASP A 29 -16.70 13.85 2.91
N ALA A 30 -15.79 14.47 2.15
CA ALA A 30 -16.08 15.69 1.39
C ALA A 30 -17.05 15.45 0.21
N LEU A 31 -17.00 14.27 -0.41
CA LEU A 31 -17.86 13.89 -1.54
C LEU A 31 -19.28 13.50 -1.11
N LEU A 32 -19.44 12.84 0.06
CA LEU A 32 -20.69 12.24 0.50
C LEU A 32 -21.89 13.19 0.51
N PRO A 33 -21.79 14.49 0.91
CA PRO A 33 -22.92 15.43 0.87
C PRO A 33 -23.54 15.60 -0.52
N HIS A 34 -22.75 15.43 -1.57
CA HIS A 34 -23.21 15.51 -2.97
C HIS A 34 -23.81 14.20 -3.44
N TYR A 35 -23.27 13.06 -2.99
CA TYR A 35 -23.78 11.71 -3.30
C TYR A 35 -25.20 11.47 -2.79
N ILE A 36 -25.59 12.05 -1.64
CA ILE A 36 -26.95 11.93 -1.07
C ILE A 36 -28.04 12.28 -2.10
N ASN A 37 -27.78 13.26 -2.97
CA ASN A 37 -28.73 13.78 -3.94
C ASN A 37 -28.60 13.13 -5.33
N ALA A 38 -27.59 12.32 -5.57
CA ALA A 38 -27.34 11.72 -6.89
C ALA A 38 -28.38 10.67 -7.30
N GLY A 39 -28.98 9.96 -6.31
CA GLY A 39 -30.05 9.00 -6.54
C GLY A 39 -29.65 7.83 -7.44
N PHE A 40 -28.38 7.40 -7.42
CA PHE A 40 -27.94 6.20 -8.09
C PHE A 40 -28.71 4.98 -7.59
N TYR A 41 -29.00 4.03 -8.48
CA TYR A 41 -29.55 2.73 -8.06
C TYR A 41 -28.64 2.08 -7.01
N ALA A 42 -27.31 2.06 -7.27
CA ALA A 42 -26.33 1.50 -6.38
C ALA A 42 -25.01 2.27 -6.46
N MET A 43 -24.20 2.17 -5.41
CA MET A 43 -22.85 2.73 -5.32
C MET A 43 -21.91 1.64 -4.88
N GLU A 44 -20.90 1.33 -5.67
CA GLU A 44 -19.85 0.39 -5.24
C GLU A 44 -18.80 1.15 -4.42
N VAL A 45 -18.73 0.85 -3.13
CA VAL A 45 -17.97 1.64 -2.16
C VAL A 45 -16.93 0.81 -1.40
N TRP A 46 -17.03 -0.53 -1.47
CA TRP A 46 -16.24 -1.42 -0.64
C TRP A 46 -15.90 -2.73 -1.36
N GLY A 47 -15.03 -3.56 -0.74
CA GLY A 47 -14.57 -4.80 -1.35
C GLY A 47 -13.39 -4.62 -2.30
N GLY A 48 -13.07 -5.65 -3.08
CA GLY A 48 -11.88 -5.66 -3.93
C GLY A 48 -10.60 -5.43 -3.12
N ALA A 49 -9.78 -4.45 -3.53
CA ALA A 49 -8.54 -4.09 -2.84
C ALA A 49 -8.73 -3.08 -1.69
N VAL A 50 -9.95 -2.52 -1.50
CA VAL A 50 -10.17 -1.46 -0.50
C VAL A 50 -9.75 -1.88 0.90
N PRO A 51 -10.18 -3.05 1.44
CA PRO A 51 -9.82 -3.41 2.82
C PRO A 51 -8.31 -3.53 3.05
N ASP A 52 -7.57 -4.12 2.12
CA ASP A 52 -6.11 -4.22 2.20
C ASP A 52 -5.44 -2.85 2.09
N SER A 53 -5.80 -2.10 1.03
CA SER A 53 -5.09 -0.87 0.69
C SER A 53 -5.28 0.24 1.72
N VAL A 54 -6.47 0.37 2.31
CA VAL A 54 -6.72 1.42 3.31
C VAL A 54 -5.97 1.15 4.61
N MET A 55 -5.84 -0.10 5.04
CA MET A 55 -5.02 -0.46 6.20
C MET A 55 -3.53 -0.31 5.90
N ARG A 56 -3.08 -0.83 4.75
CA ARG A 56 -1.66 -0.91 4.39
C ARG A 56 -1.02 0.43 4.12
N TYR A 57 -1.75 1.35 3.48
CA TYR A 57 -1.17 2.57 2.93
C TYR A 57 -1.76 3.87 3.47
N LEU A 58 -2.97 3.83 4.02
CA LEU A 58 -3.65 5.00 4.55
C LEU A 58 -3.79 4.95 6.08
N ASP A 59 -3.48 3.81 6.68
CA ASP A 59 -3.69 3.53 8.12
C ASP A 59 -5.11 3.81 8.58
N GLU A 60 -6.09 3.52 7.71
CA GLU A 60 -7.52 3.75 7.92
C GLU A 60 -8.30 2.45 8.12
N SER A 61 -9.39 2.51 8.90
CA SER A 61 -10.27 1.36 9.13
C SER A 61 -11.20 1.12 7.92
N PRO A 62 -11.14 -0.07 7.28
CA PRO A 62 -12.08 -0.40 6.21
C PRO A 62 -13.53 -0.50 6.71
N TRP A 63 -13.76 -0.94 7.94
CA TRP A 63 -15.10 -0.98 8.55
C TRP A 63 -15.65 0.42 8.83
N TYR A 64 -14.80 1.33 9.33
CA TYR A 64 -15.21 2.72 9.51
C TYR A 64 -15.61 3.36 8.18
N ARG A 65 -14.86 3.09 7.11
CA ARG A 65 -15.17 3.57 5.76
C ARG A 65 -16.56 3.13 5.31
N LEU A 66 -16.88 1.85 5.39
CA LEU A 66 -18.19 1.32 5.02
C LEU A 66 -19.31 1.98 5.86
N LYS A 67 -19.10 2.00 7.18
CA LYS A 67 -20.09 2.55 8.11
C LYS A 67 -20.31 4.05 7.92
N SER A 68 -19.25 4.84 7.76
CA SER A 68 -19.32 6.29 7.52
C SER A 68 -20.13 6.60 6.26
N ILE A 69 -19.87 5.87 5.16
CA ILE A 69 -20.64 6.03 3.92
C ILE A 69 -22.10 5.64 4.15
N SER A 70 -22.34 4.51 4.80
CA SER A 70 -23.70 4.03 5.10
C SER A 70 -24.50 5.03 5.94
N ASP A 71 -23.91 5.53 7.03
CA ASP A 71 -24.57 6.47 7.93
C ASP A 71 -24.97 7.79 7.20
N LYS A 72 -24.18 8.21 6.21
CA LYS A 72 -24.48 9.41 5.42
C LYS A 72 -25.51 9.18 4.33
N ILE A 73 -25.37 8.08 3.55
CA ILE A 73 -26.25 7.79 2.41
C ILE A 73 -27.61 7.25 2.85
N ASN A 74 -27.66 6.39 3.87
CA ASN A 74 -28.88 5.72 4.32
C ASN A 74 -29.60 6.44 5.47
N GLY A 75 -29.02 7.46 6.06
CA GLY A 75 -29.55 8.18 7.23
C GLY A 75 -30.90 8.86 6.99
N ASP A 76 -31.27 9.17 5.74
CA ASP A 76 -32.53 9.79 5.36
C ASP A 76 -33.18 9.12 4.13
N LYS A 77 -34.08 8.16 4.39
CA LYS A 77 -35.02 7.60 3.39
C LYS A 77 -34.44 7.19 2.06
N HIS A 78 -33.46 6.55 2.04
CA HIS A 78 -32.96 5.79 1.05
C HIS A 78 -32.34 6.22 -0.06
N ARG A 79 -31.57 5.77 -0.58
CA ARG A 79 -31.51 5.91 -1.73
C ARG A 79 -30.71 5.03 -2.51
N SER A 80 -29.41 5.02 -2.51
CA SER A 80 -28.53 4.14 -3.26
C SER A 80 -28.21 2.93 -2.43
N TYR A 81 -28.37 1.73 -2.97
CA TYR A 81 -27.80 0.54 -2.34
C TYR A 81 -26.27 0.66 -2.30
N LEU A 82 -25.67 0.46 -1.13
CA LEU A 82 -24.23 0.31 -1.06
C LEU A 82 -23.84 -1.09 -1.54
N THR A 83 -22.83 -1.18 -2.40
CA THR A 83 -22.35 -2.45 -2.94
C THR A 83 -20.89 -2.68 -2.65
N ALA A 84 -20.52 -3.96 -2.57
CA ALA A 84 -19.15 -4.41 -2.45
C ALA A 84 -18.90 -5.59 -3.39
N LEU A 85 -17.62 -5.79 -3.73
CA LEU A 85 -17.17 -6.90 -4.55
C LEU A 85 -16.48 -7.95 -3.68
N SER A 86 -16.90 -9.23 -3.80
CA SER A 86 -16.24 -10.36 -3.13
C SER A 86 -16.04 -11.55 -4.09
N ARG A 87 -15.07 -12.42 -3.75
CA ARG A 87 -14.70 -13.60 -4.52
C ARG A 87 -15.26 -14.88 -3.92
N GLY A 88 -16.59 -15.05 -3.93
CA GLY A 88 -17.22 -16.26 -3.40
C GLY A 88 -16.63 -16.65 -2.04
N ARG A 89 -16.21 -17.91 -1.88
CA ARG A 89 -15.61 -18.43 -0.65
C ARG A 89 -14.27 -17.78 -0.27
N ASN A 90 -13.59 -17.18 -1.21
CA ASN A 90 -12.31 -16.52 -0.96
C ASN A 90 -12.47 -15.09 -0.41
N LEU A 91 -13.68 -14.53 -0.41
CA LEU A 91 -13.96 -13.15 0.03
C LEU A 91 -12.94 -12.15 -0.58
N PHE A 92 -11.97 -11.70 0.20
CA PHE A 92 -10.87 -10.83 -0.26
C PHE A 92 -9.52 -11.55 -0.32
N GLY A 93 -9.42 -12.76 0.23
CA GLY A 93 -8.21 -13.56 0.26
C GLY A 93 -7.93 -14.34 -1.03
N TYR A 94 -6.88 -15.13 -1.00
CA TYR A 94 -6.44 -15.97 -2.12
C TYR A 94 -6.78 -17.45 -1.93
N ALA A 95 -7.17 -17.85 -0.72
CA ALA A 95 -7.62 -19.20 -0.40
C ALA A 95 -9.08 -19.18 0.08
N PRO A 96 -9.83 -20.28 -0.06
CA PRO A 96 -11.18 -20.40 0.46
C PRO A 96 -11.23 -20.35 1.99
N TYR A 97 -12.21 -19.62 2.52
CA TYR A 97 -12.49 -19.57 3.96
C TYR A 97 -13.55 -20.60 4.37
N PRO A 98 -13.56 -21.06 5.64
CA PRO A 98 -14.62 -21.89 6.18
C PRO A 98 -15.92 -21.07 6.36
N THR A 99 -17.04 -21.78 6.43
CA THR A 99 -18.39 -21.21 6.49
C THR A 99 -18.58 -20.17 7.60
N ASN A 100 -18.01 -20.39 8.78
CA ASN A 100 -18.14 -19.46 9.91
C ASN A 100 -17.48 -18.10 9.64
N VAL A 101 -16.35 -18.07 8.93
CA VAL A 101 -15.68 -16.82 8.52
C VAL A 101 -16.51 -16.10 7.46
N ILE A 102 -17.02 -16.85 6.46
CA ILE A 102 -17.87 -16.31 5.39
C ILE A 102 -19.17 -15.71 5.98
N GLU A 103 -19.84 -16.45 6.85
CA GLU A 103 -21.08 -15.99 7.51
C GLU A 103 -20.79 -14.77 8.40
N GLY A 104 -19.74 -14.82 9.24
CA GLY A 104 -19.34 -13.71 10.10
C GLY A 104 -19.04 -12.44 9.30
N PHE A 105 -18.36 -12.57 8.18
CA PHE A 105 -18.08 -11.46 7.27
C PHE A 105 -19.37 -10.82 6.71
N TYR A 106 -20.29 -11.62 6.14
CA TYR A 106 -21.52 -11.07 5.57
C TYR A 106 -22.47 -10.49 6.63
N VAL A 107 -22.51 -11.09 7.83
CA VAL A 107 -23.27 -10.54 8.96
C VAL A 107 -22.80 -9.12 9.28
N GLU A 108 -21.49 -8.91 9.47
CA GLU A 108 -20.97 -7.59 9.80
C GLU A 108 -21.06 -6.62 8.61
N ALA A 109 -20.84 -7.07 7.37
CA ALA A 109 -20.95 -6.21 6.20
C ALA A 109 -22.39 -5.68 6.01
N ILE A 110 -23.41 -6.54 6.10
CA ILE A 110 -24.82 -6.14 5.96
C ILE A 110 -25.27 -5.28 7.14
N LYS A 111 -24.87 -5.61 8.36
CA LYS A 111 -25.14 -4.80 9.55
C LYS A 111 -24.55 -3.39 9.45
N ASN A 112 -23.40 -3.23 8.79
CA ASN A 112 -22.79 -1.93 8.55
C ASN A 112 -23.29 -1.24 7.26
N GLY A 113 -24.42 -1.70 6.69
CA GLY A 113 -25.19 -1.02 5.66
C GLY A 113 -24.99 -1.48 4.24
N LEU A 114 -24.26 -2.60 4.01
CA LEU A 114 -24.14 -3.17 2.69
C LEU A 114 -25.47 -3.76 2.22
N GLY A 115 -26.01 -3.25 1.10
CA GLY A 115 -27.29 -3.72 0.55
C GLY A 115 -27.14 -4.79 -0.52
N ILE A 116 -26.15 -4.64 -1.39
CA ILE A 116 -25.85 -5.56 -2.50
C ILE A 116 -24.44 -6.10 -2.33
N MET A 117 -24.28 -7.40 -2.41
CA MET A 117 -22.97 -8.03 -2.55
C MET A 117 -22.80 -8.59 -3.94
N ARG A 118 -21.87 -8.03 -4.72
CA ARG A 118 -21.43 -8.58 -6.00
C ARG A 118 -20.45 -9.71 -5.75
N ILE A 119 -20.83 -10.90 -6.17
CA ILE A 119 -20.08 -12.13 -5.93
C ILE A 119 -19.63 -12.71 -7.25
N PHE A 120 -18.32 -12.90 -7.42
CA PHE A 120 -17.78 -13.63 -8.56
C PHE A 120 -16.89 -14.78 -8.10
N ASP A 121 -16.67 -15.73 -8.99
CA ASP A 121 -15.59 -16.70 -8.88
C ASP A 121 -14.65 -16.58 -10.07
N ALA A 122 -13.34 -16.61 -9.82
CA ALA A 122 -12.33 -16.42 -10.86
C ALA A 122 -12.34 -17.51 -11.94
N LEU A 123 -12.91 -18.68 -11.65
CA LEU A 123 -13.04 -19.81 -12.59
C LEU A 123 -14.45 -19.90 -13.18
N ASN A 124 -15.39 -19.04 -12.76
CA ASN A 124 -16.83 -19.19 -12.98
C ASN A 124 -17.37 -20.54 -12.43
N ASP A 125 -16.77 -21.04 -11.34
CA ASP A 125 -17.25 -22.23 -10.65
C ASP A 125 -18.38 -21.86 -9.70
N LEU A 126 -19.59 -22.33 -9.99
CA LEU A 126 -20.78 -22.01 -9.22
C LEU A 126 -20.77 -22.65 -7.82
N ASP A 127 -20.01 -23.71 -7.61
CA ASP A 127 -19.88 -24.33 -6.28
C ASP A 127 -19.17 -23.40 -5.30
N ASN A 128 -18.24 -22.57 -5.78
CA ASN A 128 -17.51 -21.59 -4.96
C ASN A 128 -18.35 -20.39 -4.50
N VAL A 129 -19.47 -20.11 -5.16
CA VAL A 129 -20.31 -18.94 -4.86
C VAL A 129 -21.64 -19.31 -4.17
N LYS A 130 -22.03 -20.58 -4.23
CA LYS A 130 -23.30 -21.07 -3.72
C LYS A 130 -23.55 -20.65 -2.28
N GLU A 131 -22.63 -20.93 -1.40
CA GLU A 131 -22.74 -20.63 0.03
C GLU A 131 -22.90 -19.15 0.31
N SER A 132 -22.13 -18.31 -0.38
CA SER A 132 -22.22 -16.85 -0.27
C SER A 132 -23.59 -16.33 -0.68
N VAL A 133 -24.16 -16.85 -1.78
CA VAL A 133 -25.50 -16.47 -2.25
C VAL A 133 -26.57 -16.87 -1.23
N GLU A 134 -26.47 -18.08 -0.67
CA GLU A 134 -27.41 -18.59 0.35
C GLU A 134 -27.38 -17.75 1.63
N ILE A 135 -26.18 -17.44 2.15
CA ILE A 135 -25.99 -16.65 3.37
C ILE A 135 -26.52 -15.23 3.18
N ILE A 136 -26.20 -14.55 2.09
CA ILE A 136 -26.65 -13.18 1.83
C ILE A 136 -28.18 -13.12 1.73
N ASN A 137 -28.82 -14.08 1.03
CA ASN A 137 -30.29 -14.17 0.99
C ASN A 137 -30.88 -14.37 2.38
N LYS A 138 -30.31 -15.27 3.21
CA LYS A 138 -30.73 -15.53 4.59
C LYS A 138 -30.65 -14.26 5.45
N LEU A 139 -29.65 -13.42 5.22
CA LEU A 139 -29.43 -12.16 5.95
C LEU A 139 -30.27 -10.99 5.41
N GLY A 140 -31.06 -11.18 4.35
CA GLY A 140 -31.89 -10.14 3.75
C GLY A 140 -31.14 -9.19 2.80
N GLY A 141 -29.89 -9.48 2.46
CA GLY A 141 -29.13 -8.76 1.45
C GLY A 141 -29.50 -9.18 0.02
N ILE A 142 -28.94 -8.51 -0.96
CA ILE A 142 -29.14 -8.76 -2.38
C ILE A 142 -27.86 -9.38 -2.96
N PRO A 143 -27.86 -10.71 -3.28
CA PRO A 143 -26.74 -11.31 -3.98
C PRO A 143 -26.77 -10.96 -5.48
N ASP A 144 -25.71 -10.34 -5.96
CA ASP A 144 -25.46 -10.03 -7.37
C ASP A 144 -24.42 -11.03 -7.91
N GLY A 145 -24.87 -11.98 -8.73
CA GLY A 145 -24.03 -13.01 -9.32
C GLY A 145 -23.27 -12.50 -10.53
N ALA A 146 -21.96 -12.34 -10.40
CA ALA A 146 -21.14 -11.79 -11.46
C ALA A 146 -20.43 -12.89 -12.26
N VAL A 147 -20.84 -13.05 -13.52
CA VAL A 147 -20.22 -13.95 -14.49
C VAL A 147 -18.98 -13.27 -15.06
N CYS A 148 -17.79 -13.80 -14.76
CA CYS A 148 -16.54 -13.28 -15.30
C CYS A 148 -16.48 -13.51 -16.81
N TYR A 149 -16.43 -12.41 -17.58
CA TYR A 149 -16.26 -12.49 -19.02
C TYR A 149 -14.78 -12.74 -19.37
N THR A 150 -14.60 -13.53 -20.40
CA THR A 150 -13.29 -13.81 -21.01
C THR A 150 -13.49 -14.28 -22.45
N VAL A 151 -12.40 -14.40 -23.19
CA VAL A 151 -12.39 -14.89 -24.58
C VAL A 151 -11.53 -16.13 -24.69
N ASP A 152 -11.78 -16.94 -25.70
CA ASP A 152 -10.85 -18.02 -26.07
C ASP A 152 -9.52 -17.38 -26.52
N PRO A 153 -8.36 -17.91 -26.09
CA PRO A 153 -7.08 -17.40 -26.57
C PRO A 153 -6.99 -17.46 -28.09
N LYS A 154 -6.44 -16.43 -28.71
CA LYS A 154 -6.09 -16.47 -30.14
C LYS A 154 -5.17 -17.65 -30.39
N ASP A 155 -5.54 -18.51 -31.28
CA ASP A 155 -4.85 -19.74 -31.63
C ASP A 155 -4.61 -19.80 -33.14
N ASP A 156 -3.45 -20.34 -33.53
CA ASP A 156 -3.16 -20.64 -34.94
C ASP A 156 -3.98 -21.87 -35.44
N ASN A 157 -4.63 -22.58 -34.50
CA ASN A 157 -5.49 -23.70 -34.83
C ASN A 157 -6.94 -23.23 -34.96
N ALA A 158 -7.38 -22.97 -36.21
CA ALA A 158 -8.72 -22.55 -36.52
C ALA A 158 -9.83 -23.58 -36.14
N ASP A 159 -9.44 -24.84 -35.92
CA ASP A 159 -10.35 -25.93 -35.56
C ASP A 159 -10.50 -26.12 -34.05
N ALA A 160 -9.84 -25.31 -33.25
CA ALA A 160 -9.95 -25.37 -31.78
C ALA A 160 -11.39 -25.08 -31.35
N LYS A 161 -11.96 -25.97 -30.53
CA LYS A 161 -13.33 -25.79 -30.01
C LYS A 161 -13.40 -24.54 -29.15
N LYS A 162 -14.23 -23.58 -29.53
CA LYS A 162 -14.51 -22.40 -28.71
C LYS A 162 -15.30 -22.80 -27.48
N ILE A 163 -14.81 -22.36 -26.32
CA ILE A 163 -15.40 -22.62 -25.01
C ILE A 163 -16.25 -21.42 -24.56
N PHE A 164 -15.75 -20.19 -24.68
CA PHE A 164 -16.41 -19.00 -24.18
C PHE A 164 -17.40 -18.42 -25.19
N THR A 165 -18.42 -19.25 -25.57
CA THR A 165 -19.54 -18.87 -26.43
C THR A 165 -20.61 -18.07 -25.65
N ASP A 166 -21.61 -17.50 -26.33
CA ASP A 166 -22.76 -16.88 -25.69
C ASP A 166 -23.47 -17.87 -24.77
N GLU A 167 -23.60 -19.12 -25.21
CA GLU A 167 -24.25 -20.21 -24.48
C GLU A 167 -23.53 -20.49 -23.15
N TYR A 168 -22.18 -20.41 -23.12
CA TYR A 168 -21.41 -20.55 -21.87
C TYR A 168 -21.83 -19.49 -20.84
N PHE A 169 -21.87 -18.21 -21.25
CA PHE A 169 -22.24 -17.14 -20.36
C PHE A 169 -23.69 -17.19 -19.91
N VAL A 170 -24.59 -17.56 -20.84
CA VAL A 170 -26.02 -17.77 -20.53
C VAL A 170 -26.20 -18.90 -19.51
N GLU A 171 -25.50 -20.02 -19.66
CA GLU A 171 -25.57 -21.14 -18.70
C GLU A 171 -25.04 -20.75 -17.31
N LYS A 172 -23.95 -19.97 -17.23
CA LYS A 172 -23.46 -19.46 -15.96
C LYS A 172 -24.45 -18.48 -15.31
N ALA A 173 -25.06 -17.60 -16.10
CA ALA A 173 -26.09 -16.67 -15.62
C ALA A 173 -27.32 -17.40 -15.06
N LYS A 174 -27.85 -18.41 -15.77
CA LYS A 174 -28.90 -19.29 -15.26
C LYS A 174 -28.51 -20.02 -13.99
N GLY A 175 -27.24 -20.45 -13.91
CA GLY A 175 -26.71 -21.09 -12.72
C GLY A 175 -26.77 -20.18 -11.49
N TYR A 176 -26.35 -18.93 -11.61
CA TYR A 176 -26.46 -17.93 -10.54
C TYR A 176 -27.92 -17.64 -10.17
N GLU A 177 -28.82 -17.45 -11.15
CA GLU A 177 -30.25 -17.24 -10.88
C GLU A 177 -30.85 -18.45 -10.12
N LYS A 178 -30.51 -19.67 -10.53
CA LYS A 178 -30.95 -20.90 -9.84
C LYS A 178 -30.43 -20.99 -8.40
N LEU A 179 -29.23 -20.50 -8.13
CA LEU A 179 -28.69 -20.40 -6.76
C LEU A 179 -29.41 -19.34 -5.91
N GLY A 180 -30.17 -18.44 -6.53
CA GLY A 180 -30.95 -17.40 -5.85
C GLY A 180 -30.33 -16.00 -5.95
N ALA A 181 -29.43 -15.75 -6.89
CA ALA A 181 -28.97 -14.40 -7.21
C ALA A 181 -30.17 -13.53 -7.65
N LYS A 182 -30.16 -12.27 -7.23
CA LYS A 182 -31.23 -11.30 -7.52
C LYS A 182 -30.87 -10.32 -8.63
N ILE A 183 -29.61 -10.26 -8.99
CA ILE A 183 -29.02 -9.51 -10.10
C ILE A 183 -27.99 -10.42 -10.74
N ILE A 184 -27.83 -10.35 -12.05
CA ILE A 184 -26.74 -11.00 -12.77
C ILE A 184 -25.91 -9.93 -13.44
N THR A 185 -24.64 -9.87 -13.11
CA THR A 185 -23.67 -8.99 -13.77
C THR A 185 -22.83 -9.76 -14.79
N ILE A 186 -22.75 -9.25 -16.02
CA ILE A 186 -21.67 -9.64 -16.93
C ILE A 186 -20.45 -8.78 -16.60
N LYS A 187 -19.43 -9.41 -16.01
CA LYS A 187 -18.27 -8.71 -15.45
C LYS A 187 -17.06 -8.83 -16.35
N ASP A 188 -16.82 -7.77 -17.12
CA ASP A 188 -15.70 -7.66 -18.06
C ASP A 188 -14.61 -6.71 -17.54
N MET A 189 -13.87 -7.14 -16.55
CA MET A 189 -12.79 -6.33 -15.99
C MET A 189 -11.57 -6.18 -16.90
N ALA A 190 -11.48 -6.96 -17.97
CA ALA A 190 -10.43 -6.84 -18.97
C ALA A 190 -10.81 -5.89 -20.13
N GLY A 191 -12.08 -5.50 -20.21
CA GLY A 191 -12.61 -4.66 -21.27
C GLY A 191 -12.66 -5.33 -22.63
N LEU A 192 -12.78 -6.67 -22.68
CA LEU A 192 -12.67 -7.47 -23.91
C LEU A 192 -14.01 -7.74 -24.61
N VAL A 193 -15.12 -7.41 -23.96
CA VAL A 193 -16.43 -7.52 -24.61
C VAL A 193 -16.55 -6.44 -25.67
N ASN A 194 -16.51 -6.81 -26.94
CA ASN A 194 -16.70 -5.87 -28.02
C ASN A 194 -18.21 -5.62 -28.34
N PRO A 195 -18.58 -4.54 -29.03
CA PRO A 195 -19.96 -4.19 -29.31
C PRO A 195 -20.72 -5.28 -30.04
N ALA A 196 -20.12 -5.93 -31.05
CA ALA A 196 -20.75 -7.01 -31.82
C ALA A 196 -21.11 -8.20 -30.93
N ARG A 197 -20.26 -8.50 -29.94
CA ARG A 197 -20.54 -9.54 -28.94
C ARG A 197 -21.71 -9.19 -28.02
N ILE A 198 -21.84 -7.95 -27.60
CA ILE A 198 -22.98 -7.49 -26.79
C ILE A 198 -24.27 -7.60 -27.59
N ALA A 199 -24.28 -7.29 -28.90
CA ALA A 199 -25.45 -7.39 -29.76
C ALA A 199 -26.02 -8.82 -29.86
N THR A 200 -25.20 -9.85 -29.63
CA THR A 200 -25.64 -11.25 -29.62
C THR A 200 -25.89 -11.78 -28.21
N LEU A 201 -25.03 -11.48 -27.27
CA LEU A 201 -25.07 -12.02 -25.91
C LEU A 201 -26.23 -11.43 -25.08
N MET A 202 -26.41 -10.09 -25.10
CA MET A 202 -27.41 -9.42 -24.27
C MET A 202 -28.84 -9.89 -24.54
N PRO A 203 -29.31 -9.98 -25.81
CA PRO A 203 -30.65 -10.52 -26.12
C PRO A 203 -30.83 -11.96 -25.62
N LYS A 204 -29.80 -12.81 -25.74
CA LYS A 204 -29.85 -14.20 -25.24
C LYS A 204 -29.98 -14.26 -23.73
N LEU A 205 -29.24 -13.41 -23.02
CA LEU A 205 -29.36 -13.29 -21.58
C LEU A 205 -30.74 -12.82 -21.14
N LYS A 206 -31.28 -11.76 -21.79
CA LYS A 206 -32.61 -11.22 -21.53
C LYS A 206 -33.72 -12.25 -21.75
N ALA A 207 -33.52 -13.14 -22.70
CA ALA A 207 -34.47 -14.24 -22.99
C ALA A 207 -34.33 -15.43 -22.03
N ALA A 208 -33.19 -15.58 -21.34
CA ALA A 208 -32.82 -16.76 -20.61
C ALA A 208 -33.02 -16.67 -19.09
N ILE A 209 -32.98 -15.45 -18.53
CA ILE A 209 -33.06 -15.17 -17.08
C ILE A 209 -34.14 -14.10 -16.82
N ASN A 210 -34.70 -14.11 -15.61
CA ASN A 210 -35.80 -13.22 -15.22
C ASN A 210 -35.39 -12.10 -14.26
N VAL A 211 -34.17 -12.17 -13.70
CA VAL A 211 -33.62 -11.13 -12.82
C VAL A 211 -32.94 -10.02 -13.64
N PRO A 212 -32.80 -8.80 -13.09
CA PRO A 212 -32.10 -7.71 -13.76
C PRO A 212 -30.69 -8.09 -14.18
N ILE A 213 -30.29 -7.63 -15.36
CA ILE A 213 -28.96 -7.80 -15.92
C ILE A 213 -28.18 -6.50 -15.74
N ASP A 214 -27.01 -6.60 -15.16
CA ASP A 214 -26.03 -5.54 -15.02
C ASP A 214 -24.86 -5.76 -15.98
N PHE A 215 -24.31 -4.69 -16.53
CA PHE A 215 -23.15 -4.74 -17.39
C PHE A 215 -22.01 -3.90 -16.87
N HIS A 216 -20.90 -4.57 -16.61
CA HIS A 216 -19.64 -3.99 -16.12
C HIS A 216 -18.52 -4.23 -17.14
N THR A 217 -17.85 -3.17 -17.57
CA THR A 217 -16.67 -3.25 -18.44
C THR A 217 -15.67 -2.14 -18.13
N HIS A 218 -14.42 -2.33 -18.57
CA HIS A 218 -13.35 -1.34 -18.51
C HIS A 218 -12.98 -0.85 -19.91
N CYS A 219 -12.32 0.31 -20.00
CA CYS A 219 -11.99 0.96 -21.25
C CYS A 219 -10.58 0.70 -21.78
N THR A 220 -9.74 -0.10 -21.06
CA THR A 220 -8.32 -0.27 -21.41
C THR A 220 -8.08 -0.66 -22.88
N PRO A 221 -8.75 -1.65 -23.48
CA PRO A 221 -8.56 -2.03 -24.89
C PRO A 221 -9.37 -1.16 -25.88
N GLY A 222 -10.16 -0.21 -25.38
CA GLY A 222 -10.95 0.72 -26.20
C GLY A 222 -12.34 0.23 -26.61
N TYR A 223 -12.87 -0.83 -26.02
CA TYR A 223 -14.23 -1.29 -26.29
C TYR A 223 -15.28 -0.70 -25.34
N GLY A 224 -14.89 -0.27 -24.15
CA GLY A 224 -15.76 0.00 -23.01
C GLY A 224 -16.96 0.89 -23.33
N LEU A 225 -16.72 2.12 -23.83
CA LEU A 225 -17.79 3.07 -24.15
C LEU A 225 -18.75 2.50 -25.21
N ALA A 226 -18.23 1.99 -26.32
CA ALA A 226 -19.05 1.43 -27.40
C ALA A 226 -19.86 0.22 -26.92
N SER A 227 -19.29 -0.65 -26.11
CA SER A 227 -19.99 -1.83 -25.55
C SER A 227 -21.09 -1.45 -24.58
N CYS A 228 -20.89 -0.41 -23.76
CA CYS A 228 -21.95 0.15 -22.90
C CYS A 228 -23.11 0.71 -23.74
N VAL A 229 -22.83 1.46 -24.80
CA VAL A 229 -23.86 1.97 -25.72
C VAL A 229 -24.62 0.82 -26.37
N MET A 230 -23.92 -0.23 -26.83
CA MET A 230 -24.54 -1.41 -27.39
C MET A 230 -25.39 -2.18 -26.35
N ALA A 231 -24.94 -2.28 -25.11
CA ALA A 231 -25.71 -2.87 -23.99
C ALA A 231 -27.00 -2.08 -23.73
N MET A 232 -26.93 -0.75 -23.76
CA MET A 232 -28.11 0.12 -23.68
C MET A 232 -29.10 -0.14 -24.81
N MET A 233 -28.63 -0.28 -26.07
CA MET A 233 -29.48 -0.61 -27.22
C MET A 233 -30.18 -1.96 -27.08
N ASN A 234 -29.50 -2.92 -26.46
CA ASN A 234 -29.98 -4.30 -26.32
C ASN A 234 -30.66 -4.61 -24.97
N GLY A 235 -31.03 -3.57 -24.23
CA GLY A 235 -31.96 -3.72 -23.13
C GLY A 235 -31.35 -4.09 -21.76
N VAL A 236 -30.09 -3.79 -21.51
CA VAL A 236 -29.49 -3.89 -20.17
C VAL A 236 -30.35 -3.14 -19.14
N ASP A 237 -30.45 -3.65 -17.91
CA ASP A 237 -31.28 -3.06 -16.86
C ASP A 237 -30.46 -2.13 -15.94
N ILE A 238 -29.21 -2.47 -15.69
CA ILE A 238 -28.28 -1.73 -14.85
C ILE A 238 -26.97 -1.56 -15.63
N LEU A 239 -26.35 -0.39 -15.54
CA LEU A 239 -25.06 -0.11 -16.15
C LEU A 239 -24.09 0.43 -15.13
N ASP A 240 -22.89 -0.14 -15.10
CA ASP A 240 -21.77 0.32 -14.30
C ASP A 240 -21.06 1.48 -14.98
N THR A 241 -20.86 2.58 -14.23
CA THR A 241 -20.21 3.79 -14.74
C THR A 241 -19.32 4.41 -13.67
N ASN A 242 -18.41 5.29 -14.11
CA ASN A 242 -17.65 6.17 -13.21
C ASN A 242 -17.94 7.64 -13.53
N ILE A 243 -17.64 8.53 -12.61
CA ILE A 243 -17.80 9.98 -12.82
C ILE A 243 -16.50 10.52 -13.41
N TRP A 244 -16.59 11.29 -14.46
CA TRP A 244 -15.61 11.96 -15.31
C TRP A 244 -14.11 11.77 -14.96
N TRP A 245 -13.70 12.34 -13.82
CA TRP A 245 -12.28 12.35 -13.41
C TRP A 245 -11.76 10.98 -12.96
N PHE A 246 -12.65 10.04 -12.67
CA PHE A 246 -12.38 8.68 -12.22
C PHE A 246 -12.83 7.63 -13.23
N ALA A 247 -13.06 8.06 -14.48
CA ALA A 247 -13.60 7.22 -15.56
C ALA A 247 -12.58 6.99 -16.67
N GLU A 248 -12.90 6.05 -17.56
CA GLU A 248 -12.16 5.69 -18.78
C GLU A 248 -10.77 5.08 -18.51
N GLY A 249 -10.01 4.81 -19.54
CA GLY A 249 -8.72 4.15 -19.42
C GLY A 249 -8.85 2.75 -18.79
N SER A 250 -8.26 2.55 -17.62
CA SER A 250 -8.38 1.28 -16.88
C SER A 250 -9.64 1.16 -16.02
N ALA A 251 -10.53 2.15 -16.05
CA ALA A 251 -11.79 2.18 -15.33
C ALA A 251 -12.99 2.01 -16.28
N ALA A 252 -14.22 2.03 -15.72
CA ALA A 252 -15.46 2.00 -16.48
C ALA A 252 -15.73 3.34 -17.19
N PRO A 253 -16.63 3.37 -18.22
CA PRO A 253 -16.96 4.58 -18.95
C PRO A 253 -17.53 5.70 -18.08
N ALA A 254 -17.33 6.94 -18.56
CA ALA A 254 -17.85 8.13 -17.92
C ALA A 254 -19.38 8.22 -18.02
N ILE A 255 -20.06 8.41 -16.88
CA ILE A 255 -21.52 8.57 -16.86
C ILE A 255 -21.98 9.75 -17.70
N GLU A 256 -21.17 10.81 -17.79
CA GLU A 256 -21.48 11.99 -18.59
C GLU A 256 -21.59 11.69 -20.08
N LEU A 257 -20.72 10.80 -20.61
CA LEU A 257 -20.83 10.32 -22.00
C LEU A 257 -22.04 9.41 -22.18
N ILE A 258 -22.27 8.49 -21.24
CA ILE A 258 -23.45 7.62 -21.22
C ILE A 258 -24.75 8.44 -21.19
N TYR A 259 -24.78 9.55 -20.43
CA TYR A 259 -25.94 10.45 -20.40
C TYR A 259 -26.26 11.04 -21.76
N ILE A 260 -25.27 11.50 -22.53
CA ILE A 260 -25.48 12.06 -23.87
C ILE A 260 -26.06 10.97 -24.79
N PHE A 261 -25.49 9.78 -24.81
CA PHE A 261 -25.99 8.65 -25.57
C PHE A 261 -27.42 8.29 -25.17
N ALA A 262 -27.69 8.19 -23.86
CA ALA A 262 -29.03 7.88 -23.35
C ALA A 262 -30.06 8.91 -23.84
N LYS A 263 -29.75 10.22 -23.70
CA LYS A 263 -30.61 11.30 -24.17
C LYS A 263 -30.93 11.21 -25.65
N LYS A 264 -29.92 10.98 -26.51
CA LYS A 264 -30.09 10.82 -27.95
C LYS A 264 -30.91 9.57 -28.30
N MET A 265 -30.82 8.50 -27.51
CA MET A 265 -31.59 7.26 -27.68
C MET A 265 -32.98 7.29 -27.03
N GLY A 266 -33.36 8.36 -26.34
CA GLY A 266 -34.63 8.46 -25.61
C GLY A 266 -34.71 7.55 -24.38
N ILE A 267 -33.58 7.26 -23.74
CA ILE A 267 -33.46 6.51 -22.50
C ILE A 267 -33.25 7.49 -21.34
N GLU A 268 -33.98 7.31 -20.25
CA GLU A 268 -33.83 8.11 -19.03
C GLU A 268 -32.90 7.41 -18.06
N LEU A 269 -31.86 8.12 -17.60
CA LEU A 269 -31.00 7.60 -16.55
C LEU A 269 -31.66 7.79 -15.18
N GLU A 270 -31.73 6.74 -14.39
CA GLU A 270 -32.30 6.77 -13.05
C GLU A 270 -31.28 7.34 -12.04
N CYS A 271 -30.89 8.62 -12.26
CA CYS A 271 -30.00 9.39 -11.39
C CYS A 271 -30.16 10.91 -11.63
N ASN A 272 -29.71 11.71 -10.68
CA ASN A 272 -29.72 13.17 -10.76
C ASN A 272 -28.38 13.69 -11.31
N MET A 273 -28.34 14.04 -12.59
CA MET A 273 -27.13 14.52 -13.26
C MET A 273 -26.63 15.89 -12.74
N GLU A 274 -27.48 16.71 -12.13
CA GLU A 274 -27.04 17.95 -11.48
C GLU A 274 -26.21 17.65 -10.23
N ALA A 275 -26.66 16.69 -9.43
CA ALA A 275 -25.88 16.21 -8.28
C ALA A 275 -24.58 15.53 -8.72
N VAL A 276 -24.59 14.76 -9.83
CA VAL A 276 -23.37 14.20 -10.43
C VAL A 276 -22.39 15.31 -10.81
N GLY A 277 -22.88 16.42 -11.37
CA GLY A 277 -22.05 17.59 -11.67
C GLY A 277 -21.38 18.20 -10.43
N ASN A 278 -22.07 18.19 -9.29
CA ASN A 278 -21.48 18.66 -8.03
C ASN A 278 -20.43 17.67 -7.48
N ILE A 279 -20.68 16.36 -7.58
CA ILE A 279 -19.68 15.34 -7.25
C ILE A 279 -18.43 15.51 -8.12
N ARG A 280 -18.61 15.70 -9.43
CA ARG A 280 -17.51 15.89 -10.39
C ARG A 280 -16.60 17.05 -10.00
N LYS A 281 -17.15 18.18 -9.56
CA LYS A 281 -16.35 19.33 -9.11
C LYS A 281 -15.44 19.00 -7.93
N GLU A 282 -15.95 18.26 -6.94
CA GLU A 282 -15.15 17.84 -5.79
C GLU A 282 -14.14 16.72 -6.16
N LEU A 283 -14.52 15.80 -7.05
CA LEU A 283 -13.61 14.76 -7.55
C LEU A 283 -12.37 15.31 -8.25
N TYR A 284 -12.47 16.51 -8.88
CA TYR A 284 -11.30 17.16 -9.45
C TYR A 284 -10.21 17.46 -8.41
N ASN A 285 -10.63 17.96 -7.24
CA ASN A 285 -9.72 18.24 -6.14
C ASN A 285 -9.16 16.95 -5.54
N ALA A 286 -10.01 15.92 -5.38
CA ALA A 286 -9.60 14.61 -4.91
C ALA A 286 -8.54 13.98 -5.84
N ARG A 287 -8.75 14.04 -7.17
CA ARG A 287 -7.77 13.52 -8.16
C ARG A 287 -6.43 14.25 -8.08
N LYS A 288 -6.43 15.57 -7.93
CA LYS A 288 -5.18 16.34 -7.74
C LYS A 288 -4.40 15.87 -6.52
N GLY A 289 -5.09 15.56 -5.42
CA GLY A 289 -4.48 14.99 -4.22
C GLY A 289 -3.87 13.59 -4.43
N LEU A 290 -4.28 12.88 -5.49
CA LEU A 290 -3.79 11.55 -5.84
C LEU A 290 -2.67 11.56 -6.90
N ALA A 291 -2.10 12.72 -7.24
CA ALA A 291 -1.10 12.89 -8.31
C ALA A 291 0.12 11.95 -8.19
N ALA A 292 0.50 11.56 -6.97
CA ALA A 292 1.61 10.63 -6.74
C ALA A 292 1.35 9.22 -7.28
N VAL A 293 0.09 8.82 -7.42
CA VAL A 293 -0.35 7.49 -7.87
C VAL A 293 -1.20 7.53 -9.14
N ASP A 294 -1.49 8.71 -9.68
CA ASP A 294 -2.23 8.89 -10.93
C ASP A 294 -1.33 8.62 -12.13
N LEU A 295 -1.60 7.56 -12.87
CA LEU A 295 -0.88 7.20 -14.09
C LEU A 295 -1.07 8.23 -15.23
N HIS A 296 -2.07 9.10 -15.13
CA HIS A 296 -2.44 10.12 -16.11
C HIS A 296 -2.38 11.55 -15.54
N LYS A 297 -1.54 11.77 -14.51
CA LYS A 297 -1.41 13.05 -13.80
C LYS A 297 -1.12 14.25 -14.68
N ASP A 298 -0.44 14.04 -15.81
CA ASP A 298 -0.04 15.09 -16.76
C ASP A 298 -1.02 15.26 -17.93
N ASN A 299 -2.09 14.45 -17.97
CA ASN A 299 -3.05 14.43 -19.06
C ASN A 299 -4.48 14.29 -18.52
N PHE A 300 -5.00 15.37 -17.94
CA PHE A 300 -6.39 15.41 -17.49
C PHE A 300 -7.34 15.55 -18.69
N PRO A 301 -8.49 14.84 -18.69
CA PRO A 301 -9.53 15.10 -19.66
C PRO A 301 -10.02 16.55 -19.58
N LYS A 302 -10.56 17.08 -20.67
CA LYS A 302 -11.17 18.42 -20.68
C LYS A 302 -12.36 18.44 -19.74
N GLU A 303 -12.51 19.52 -18.99
CA GLU A 303 -13.72 19.72 -18.20
C GLU A 303 -14.94 19.80 -19.11
N PHE A 304 -16.03 19.14 -18.71
CA PHE A 304 -17.26 19.10 -19.47
C PHE A 304 -18.48 18.87 -18.57
N ASP A 305 -19.52 19.66 -18.81
CA ASP A 305 -20.81 19.54 -18.14
C ASP A 305 -21.90 19.20 -19.14
N PRO A 306 -22.40 17.95 -19.20
CA PRO A 306 -23.38 17.50 -20.19
C PRO A 306 -24.75 18.18 -20.06
N LEU A 307 -25.00 18.92 -18.98
CA LEU A 307 -26.24 19.67 -18.79
C LEU A 307 -26.14 21.10 -19.32
N ASN A 308 -24.97 21.73 -19.24
CA ASN A 308 -24.79 23.15 -19.48
C ASN A 308 -23.88 23.46 -20.69
N ASP A 309 -22.95 22.58 -21.03
CA ASP A 309 -22.03 22.82 -22.14
C ASP A 309 -22.64 22.38 -23.49
N VAL A 310 -22.29 23.12 -24.54
CA VAL A 310 -22.68 22.79 -25.90
C VAL A 310 -21.52 22.09 -26.62
N LEU A 311 -21.78 20.92 -27.15
CA LEU A 311 -20.80 20.22 -27.96
C LEU A 311 -20.60 20.90 -29.32
N PRO A 312 -19.37 20.95 -29.87
CA PRO A 312 -19.15 21.27 -31.27
C PRO A 312 -19.98 20.32 -32.16
N ALA A 313 -20.57 20.85 -33.25
CA ALA A 313 -21.44 20.07 -34.12
C ALA A 313 -20.77 18.79 -34.65
N GLU A 314 -19.47 18.83 -34.94
CA GLU A 314 -18.66 17.70 -35.39
C GLU A 314 -18.55 16.60 -34.33
N ILE A 315 -18.48 16.97 -33.05
CA ILE A 315 -18.41 16.01 -31.92
C ILE A 315 -19.81 15.46 -31.64
N ASP A 316 -20.83 16.32 -31.63
CA ASP A 316 -22.23 15.86 -31.48
C ASP A 316 -22.65 14.84 -32.56
N ALA A 317 -22.19 15.05 -33.79
CA ALA A 317 -22.40 14.10 -34.89
C ALA A 317 -21.71 12.75 -34.69
N LEU A 318 -20.62 12.66 -33.93
CA LEU A 318 -19.97 11.36 -33.60
C LEU A 318 -20.87 10.50 -32.73
N PHE A 319 -21.63 11.11 -31.78
CA PHE A 319 -22.61 10.36 -30.99
C PHE A 319 -23.70 9.77 -31.87
N ASP A 320 -24.21 10.52 -32.85
CA ASP A 320 -25.21 10.03 -33.80
C ASP A 320 -24.62 8.93 -34.72
N LYS A 321 -23.37 9.12 -35.20
CA LYS A 321 -22.63 8.11 -35.97
C LYS A 321 -22.48 6.80 -35.20
N ALA A 322 -22.11 6.85 -33.95
CA ALA A 322 -21.97 5.67 -33.09
C ALA A 322 -23.31 4.95 -32.88
N ILE A 323 -24.41 5.71 -32.69
CA ILE A 323 -25.76 5.15 -32.54
C ILE A 323 -26.19 4.45 -33.82
N GLU A 324 -26.04 5.07 -35.00
CA GLU A 324 -26.41 4.48 -36.25
C GLU A 324 -25.57 3.24 -36.60
N ALA A 325 -24.25 3.30 -36.36
CA ALA A 325 -23.36 2.13 -36.50
C ALA A 325 -23.79 0.98 -35.59
N GLY A 326 -24.15 1.29 -34.32
CA GLY A 326 -24.66 0.30 -33.39
C GLY A 326 -25.97 -0.37 -33.83
N LYS A 327 -26.91 0.37 -34.43
CA LYS A 327 -28.13 -0.16 -35.01
C LYS A 327 -27.83 -1.13 -36.20
N ALA A 328 -26.78 -0.83 -36.94
CA ALA A 328 -26.32 -1.67 -38.06
C ALA A 328 -25.38 -2.83 -37.59
N VAL A 329 -25.02 -2.87 -36.34
CA VAL A 329 -23.99 -3.77 -35.79
C VAL A 329 -22.64 -3.61 -36.53
N ASP A 330 -22.36 -2.39 -37.01
CA ASP A 330 -21.06 -2.03 -37.59
C ASP A 330 -20.07 -1.64 -36.48
N GLU A 331 -19.33 -2.65 -36.02
CA GLU A 331 -18.39 -2.50 -34.92
C GLU A 331 -17.30 -1.50 -35.24
N GLU A 332 -16.74 -1.53 -36.46
CA GLU A 332 -15.62 -0.66 -36.83
C GLU A 332 -16.04 0.82 -36.81
N ALA A 333 -17.17 1.14 -37.49
CA ALA A 333 -17.69 2.50 -37.50
C ALA A 333 -18.11 2.98 -36.12
N MET A 334 -18.62 2.11 -35.26
CA MET A 334 -19.02 2.43 -33.90
C MET A 334 -17.79 2.76 -33.03
N LEU A 335 -16.75 1.93 -33.09
CA LEU A 335 -15.50 2.15 -32.36
C LEU A 335 -14.79 3.43 -32.84
N GLU A 336 -14.73 3.68 -34.17
CA GLU A 336 -14.13 4.92 -34.69
C GLU A 336 -14.83 6.16 -34.11
N ALA A 337 -16.16 6.15 -34.07
CA ALA A 337 -16.93 7.27 -33.53
C ALA A 337 -16.72 7.44 -32.01
N CYS A 338 -16.76 6.38 -31.22
CA CYS A 338 -16.53 6.42 -29.79
C CYS A 338 -15.10 6.88 -29.46
N HIS A 339 -14.08 6.35 -30.14
CA HIS A 339 -12.69 6.81 -29.96
C HIS A 339 -12.50 8.27 -30.38
N GLY A 340 -13.27 8.76 -31.38
CA GLY A 340 -13.29 10.17 -31.74
C GLY A 340 -13.80 11.07 -30.59
N ILE A 341 -14.86 10.61 -29.91
CA ILE A 341 -15.42 11.27 -28.73
C ILE A 341 -14.39 11.28 -27.57
N GLU A 342 -13.87 10.10 -27.19
CA GLU A 342 -12.87 9.96 -26.11
C GLU A 342 -11.63 10.82 -26.38
N LYS A 343 -11.15 10.82 -27.61
CA LYS A 343 -10.01 11.64 -28.05
C LYS A 343 -10.29 13.14 -27.92
N TYR A 344 -11.49 13.59 -28.28
CA TYR A 344 -11.86 15.01 -28.17
C TYR A 344 -11.80 15.48 -26.72
N PHE A 345 -12.25 14.67 -25.79
CA PHE A 345 -12.20 14.98 -24.35
C PHE A 345 -10.84 14.76 -23.72
N GLY A 346 -9.90 14.13 -24.42
CA GLY A 346 -8.55 13.86 -23.92
C GLY A 346 -8.45 12.66 -22.97
N PHE A 347 -9.38 11.71 -23.07
CA PHE A 347 -9.29 10.45 -22.37
C PHE A 347 -8.13 9.57 -22.88
N PRO A 348 -7.64 8.62 -22.09
CA PRO A 348 -6.56 7.74 -22.50
C PRO A 348 -6.88 6.98 -23.78
N LYS A 349 -5.89 6.85 -24.66
CA LYS A 349 -6.04 6.05 -25.90
C LYS A 349 -6.14 4.56 -25.55
N PRO A 350 -6.81 3.77 -26.42
CA PRO A 350 -6.78 2.32 -26.33
C PRO A 350 -5.37 1.76 -26.20
N ASN A 351 -5.18 0.79 -25.30
CA ASN A 351 -3.92 0.08 -25.17
C ASN A 351 -3.89 -1.10 -26.13
N GLU A 352 -3.25 -0.93 -27.29
CA GLU A 352 -3.20 -1.95 -28.33
C GLU A 352 -2.46 -3.22 -27.89
N ILE A 353 -1.49 -3.14 -26.98
CA ILE A 353 -0.79 -4.33 -26.44
C ILE A 353 -1.75 -5.19 -25.64
N VAL A 354 -2.49 -4.57 -24.72
CA VAL A 354 -3.53 -5.23 -23.90
C VAL A 354 -4.62 -5.83 -24.78
N LYS A 355 -5.08 -5.08 -25.79
CA LYS A 355 -6.09 -5.51 -26.77
C LYS A 355 -5.65 -6.73 -27.57
N HIS A 356 -4.41 -6.73 -28.09
CA HIS A 356 -3.89 -7.85 -28.88
C HIS A 356 -3.61 -9.09 -28.04
N ALA A 357 -3.10 -8.91 -26.82
CA ALA A 357 -2.81 -10.01 -25.91
C ALA A 357 -4.04 -10.53 -25.15
N GLU A 358 -5.19 -9.82 -25.26
CA GLU A 358 -6.45 -10.18 -24.58
C GLU A 358 -6.29 -10.35 -23.05
N VAL A 359 -5.55 -9.45 -22.42
CA VAL A 359 -5.25 -9.48 -20.98
C VAL A 359 -5.83 -8.27 -20.25
N PRO A 360 -6.12 -8.36 -18.94
CA PRO A 360 -6.51 -7.20 -18.15
C PRO A 360 -5.35 -6.18 -18.05
N GLY A 361 -5.69 -4.87 -18.05
CA GLY A 361 -4.70 -3.81 -17.88
C GLY A 361 -3.86 -3.95 -16.61
N GLY A 362 -4.49 -4.34 -15.49
CA GLY A 362 -3.78 -4.60 -14.24
C GLY A 362 -2.80 -5.79 -14.30
N MET A 363 -3.11 -6.83 -15.08
CA MET A 363 -2.17 -7.93 -15.33
C MET A 363 -0.94 -7.44 -16.09
N TYR A 364 -1.14 -6.69 -17.17
CA TYR A 364 -0.05 -6.09 -17.94
C TYR A 364 0.86 -5.21 -17.06
N SER A 365 0.28 -4.29 -16.29
CA SER A 365 1.05 -3.40 -15.40
C SER A 365 1.87 -4.16 -14.35
N ASN A 366 1.30 -5.24 -13.79
CA ASN A 366 2.01 -6.10 -12.85
C ASN A 366 3.17 -6.85 -13.52
N MET A 367 2.97 -7.38 -14.72
CA MET A 367 4.04 -8.06 -15.48
C MET A 367 5.19 -7.12 -15.79
N VAL A 368 4.91 -5.88 -16.22
CA VAL A 368 5.92 -4.85 -16.47
C VAL A 368 6.69 -4.53 -15.19
N ALA A 369 5.99 -4.32 -14.06
CA ALA A 369 6.63 -4.03 -12.78
C ALA A 369 7.54 -5.18 -12.31
N ASN A 370 7.09 -6.43 -12.48
CA ASN A 370 7.86 -7.62 -12.11
C ASN A 370 9.14 -7.78 -12.96
N LEU A 371 9.00 -7.63 -14.27
CA LEU A 371 10.14 -7.74 -15.19
C LEU A 371 11.15 -6.61 -14.95
N ARG A 372 10.68 -5.42 -14.60
CA ARG A 372 11.55 -4.31 -14.22
C ARG A 372 12.31 -4.62 -12.93
N ALA A 373 11.64 -5.16 -11.92
CA ALA A 373 12.29 -5.58 -10.68
C ALA A 373 13.34 -6.68 -10.88
N LEU A 374 13.17 -7.50 -11.94
CA LEU A 374 14.11 -8.55 -12.33
C LEU A 374 15.22 -8.06 -13.29
N GLY A 375 15.20 -6.78 -13.73
CA GLY A 375 16.08 -6.28 -14.78
C GLY A 375 15.91 -7.02 -16.12
N ALA A 376 14.71 -7.51 -16.42
CA ALA A 376 14.38 -8.39 -17.54
C ALA A 376 13.24 -7.81 -18.40
N GLU A 377 13.15 -6.50 -18.52
CA GLU A 377 12.08 -5.81 -19.28
C GLU A 377 12.02 -6.26 -20.76
N ASP A 378 13.16 -6.65 -21.32
CA ASP A 378 13.28 -7.26 -22.66
C ASP A 378 12.47 -8.55 -22.84
N MET A 379 12.09 -9.21 -21.75
CA MET A 379 11.31 -10.45 -21.76
C MET A 379 9.79 -10.23 -21.87
N LEU A 380 9.30 -8.99 -21.79
CA LEU A 380 7.86 -8.70 -21.73
C LEU A 380 7.11 -9.27 -22.93
N GLU A 381 7.64 -9.07 -24.15
CA GLU A 381 7.01 -9.55 -25.38
C GLU A 381 6.91 -11.08 -25.42
N GLU A 382 7.96 -11.78 -25.01
CA GLU A 382 7.96 -13.25 -24.93
C GLU A 382 6.98 -13.75 -23.86
N ALA A 383 7.00 -13.15 -22.68
CA ALA A 383 6.05 -13.49 -21.62
C ALA A 383 4.59 -13.29 -22.06
N MET A 384 4.30 -12.19 -22.78
CA MET A 384 2.96 -11.95 -23.33
C MET A 384 2.55 -13.01 -24.35
N LYS A 385 3.45 -13.47 -25.21
CA LYS A 385 3.18 -14.56 -26.17
C LYS A 385 2.93 -15.93 -25.50
N LEU A 386 3.44 -16.10 -24.27
CA LEU A 386 3.27 -17.32 -23.50
C LEU A 386 1.96 -17.41 -22.73
N ILE A 387 1.25 -16.30 -22.51
CA ILE A 387 -0.02 -16.26 -21.78
C ILE A 387 -1.05 -17.24 -22.35
N PRO A 388 -1.31 -17.29 -23.68
CA PRO A 388 -2.24 -18.25 -24.25
C PRO A 388 -1.90 -19.71 -23.95
N LYS A 389 -0.61 -20.06 -23.97
CA LYS A 389 -0.14 -21.41 -23.64
C LYS A 389 -0.38 -21.73 -22.17
N VAL A 390 0.13 -20.88 -21.25
CA VAL A 390 0.01 -21.09 -19.80
C VAL A 390 -1.48 -21.17 -19.41
N ARG A 391 -2.33 -20.33 -20.00
CA ARG A 391 -3.77 -20.32 -19.77
C ARG A 391 -4.45 -21.62 -20.22
N ARG A 392 -4.06 -22.18 -21.38
CA ARG A 392 -4.56 -23.50 -21.85
C ARG A 392 -4.13 -24.61 -20.92
N ASP A 393 -2.84 -24.64 -20.57
CA ASP A 393 -2.26 -25.66 -19.70
C ASP A 393 -2.93 -25.64 -18.31
N ALA A 394 -3.34 -24.47 -17.83
CA ALA A 394 -4.06 -24.28 -16.56
C ALA A 394 -5.60 -24.49 -16.67
N GLY A 395 -6.13 -25.01 -17.77
CA GLY A 395 -7.57 -25.30 -17.92
C GLY A 395 -8.42 -24.13 -18.40
N LEU A 396 -7.87 -23.23 -19.23
CA LEU A 396 -8.53 -22.07 -19.83
C LEU A 396 -9.21 -21.13 -18.82
N VAL A 397 -8.52 -20.83 -17.73
CA VAL A 397 -9.06 -19.95 -16.69
C VAL A 397 -9.37 -18.55 -17.21
N PRO A 398 -10.45 -17.89 -16.76
CA PRO A 398 -10.68 -16.47 -17.03
C PRO A 398 -9.53 -15.63 -16.46
N LEU A 399 -9.13 -14.56 -17.16
CA LEU A 399 -8.09 -13.65 -16.71
C LEU A 399 -8.69 -12.56 -15.82
N VAL A 400 -9.04 -12.92 -14.59
CA VAL A 400 -9.52 -12.05 -13.52
C VAL A 400 -8.67 -12.28 -12.26
N THR A 401 -8.71 -11.39 -11.29
CA THR A 401 -7.97 -11.60 -10.03
C THR A 401 -8.56 -12.76 -9.22
N PRO A 402 -7.77 -13.78 -8.77
CA PRO A 402 -6.30 -13.84 -8.82
C PRO A 402 -5.71 -14.53 -10.08
N THR A 403 -6.51 -15.25 -10.87
CA THR A 403 -6.02 -16.10 -11.98
C THR A 403 -5.19 -15.34 -13.01
N SER A 404 -5.52 -14.06 -13.29
CA SER A 404 -4.71 -13.23 -14.19
C SER A 404 -3.28 -13.01 -13.65
N GLN A 405 -3.13 -12.82 -12.35
CA GLN A 405 -1.82 -12.67 -11.72
C GLN A 405 -1.05 -13.99 -11.73
N ILE A 406 -1.72 -15.10 -11.41
CA ILE A 406 -1.11 -16.44 -11.42
C ILE A 406 -0.60 -16.81 -12.82
N VAL A 407 -1.43 -16.62 -13.84
CA VAL A 407 -1.07 -16.90 -15.25
C VAL A 407 0.05 -15.97 -15.72
N GLY A 408 -0.03 -14.67 -15.40
CA GLY A 408 0.97 -13.68 -15.78
C GLY A 408 2.33 -13.97 -15.16
N ALA A 409 2.37 -14.24 -13.86
CA ALA A 409 3.59 -14.60 -13.15
C ALA A 409 4.20 -15.89 -13.71
N GLN A 410 3.38 -16.90 -13.99
CA GLN A 410 3.87 -18.15 -14.55
C GLN A 410 4.35 -17.98 -16.00
N ALA A 411 3.74 -17.12 -16.79
CA ALA A 411 4.23 -16.80 -18.13
C ALA A 411 5.61 -16.14 -18.11
N VAL A 412 5.83 -15.23 -17.15
CA VAL A 412 7.16 -14.64 -16.88
C VAL A 412 8.16 -15.73 -16.48
N ASN A 413 7.81 -16.61 -15.55
CA ASN A 413 8.68 -17.70 -15.12
C ASN A 413 9.08 -18.60 -16.29
N VAL A 414 8.13 -18.99 -17.17
CA VAL A 414 8.43 -19.80 -18.37
C VAL A 414 9.33 -19.03 -19.35
N ALA A 415 9.14 -17.73 -19.52
CA ALA A 415 10.00 -16.92 -20.37
C ALA A 415 11.45 -16.89 -19.83
N VAL A 416 11.61 -16.72 -18.51
CA VAL A 416 12.90 -16.75 -17.83
C VAL A 416 13.54 -18.15 -17.92
N ASP A 417 12.78 -19.23 -17.75
CA ASP A 417 13.27 -20.60 -17.91
C ASP A 417 13.85 -20.81 -19.31
N ARG A 418 13.13 -20.38 -20.35
CA ARG A 418 13.59 -20.47 -21.76
C ARG A 418 14.86 -19.66 -22.03
N LYS A 419 14.93 -18.42 -21.51
CA LYS A 419 16.13 -17.57 -21.60
C LYS A 419 17.34 -18.24 -21.00
N ASN A 420 17.16 -18.96 -19.91
CA ASN A 420 18.20 -19.70 -19.20
C ASN A 420 18.44 -21.13 -19.73
N GLY A 421 17.83 -21.52 -20.86
CA GLY A 421 17.97 -22.85 -21.44
C GLY A 421 17.33 -23.99 -20.63
N LYS A 422 16.43 -23.65 -19.71
CA LYS A 422 15.68 -24.62 -18.89
C LYS A 422 14.40 -25.04 -19.61
N ALA A 423 13.83 -26.16 -19.19
CA ALA A 423 12.53 -26.63 -19.69
C ALA A 423 11.40 -25.72 -19.17
N ASP A 424 10.32 -25.58 -19.96
CA ASP A 424 9.11 -24.87 -19.54
C ASP A 424 8.62 -25.44 -18.19
N TYR A 425 8.18 -24.54 -17.29
CA TYR A 425 7.72 -24.87 -15.94
C TYR A 425 8.78 -25.48 -15.01
N THR A 426 10.07 -25.17 -15.22
CA THR A 426 11.11 -25.48 -14.23
C THR A 426 10.88 -24.65 -12.97
N ASN A 427 10.65 -23.32 -13.14
CA ASN A 427 10.24 -22.44 -12.08
C ASN A 427 8.70 -22.32 -12.04
N LYS A 428 8.11 -22.64 -10.89
CA LYS A 428 6.66 -22.66 -10.68
C LYS A 428 6.33 -21.89 -9.40
N SER A 429 5.32 -21.03 -9.46
CA SER A 429 4.80 -20.42 -8.24
C SER A 429 3.88 -21.41 -7.51
N ASN A 430 3.81 -21.32 -6.18
CA ASN A 430 2.92 -22.14 -5.36
C ASN A 430 1.47 -21.95 -5.79
N GLN A 431 1.07 -20.71 -6.14
CA GLN A 431 -0.27 -20.41 -6.61
C GLN A 431 -0.60 -21.07 -7.95
N PHE A 432 0.39 -21.19 -8.85
CA PHE A 432 0.20 -21.95 -10.09
C PHE A 432 0.06 -23.45 -9.84
N ILE A 433 0.87 -23.99 -8.93
CA ILE A 433 0.76 -25.39 -8.47
C ILE A 433 -0.64 -25.63 -7.90
N ASP A 434 -1.11 -24.75 -7.01
CA ASP A 434 -2.43 -24.85 -6.38
C ASP A 434 -3.58 -24.73 -7.39
N LEU A 435 -3.43 -23.88 -8.41
CA LEU A 435 -4.40 -23.75 -9.50
C LEU A 435 -4.50 -25.05 -10.31
N VAL A 436 -3.36 -25.60 -10.74
CA VAL A 436 -3.28 -26.84 -11.51
C VAL A 436 -3.75 -28.04 -10.69
N LEU A 437 -3.51 -28.02 -9.38
CA LEU A 437 -3.96 -29.07 -8.45
C LEU A 437 -5.48 -29.06 -8.23
N GLY A 438 -6.16 -27.91 -8.49
CA GLY A 438 -7.61 -27.74 -8.33
C GLY A 438 -8.05 -27.11 -7.02
N LYS A 439 -7.11 -26.52 -6.24
CA LYS A 439 -7.45 -25.89 -4.96
C LYS A 439 -8.32 -24.61 -5.09
N TYR A 440 -8.30 -23.99 -6.27
CA TYR A 440 -9.16 -22.81 -6.55
C TYR A 440 -10.58 -23.17 -7.02
N GLY A 441 -10.86 -24.44 -7.31
CA GLY A 441 -12.13 -24.92 -7.83
C GLY A 441 -12.00 -25.51 -9.24
N LYS A 442 -13.14 -25.75 -9.89
CA LYS A 442 -13.20 -26.40 -11.21
C LYS A 442 -12.90 -25.39 -12.33
N THR A 443 -11.85 -25.68 -13.09
CA THR A 443 -11.50 -24.89 -14.27
C THR A 443 -12.51 -25.07 -15.41
N PRO A 444 -12.68 -24.08 -16.32
CA PRO A 444 -13.59 -24.17 -17.46
C PRO A 444 -13.35 -25.40 -18.36
N VAL A 445 -12.10 -25.78 -18.51
CA VAL A 445 -11.67 -27.04 -19.14
C VAL A 445 -10.83 -27.81 -18.14
N PRO A 446 -11.08 -29.12 -17.90
CA PRO A 446 -10.28 -29.89 -16.98
C PRO A 446 -8.79 -29.84 -17.34
N VAL A 447 -7.93 -29.63 -16.35
CA VAL A 447 -6.48 -29.69 -16.56
C VAL A 447 -6.08 -31.13 -16.94
N VAL A 448 -5.25 -31.26 -17.98
CA VAL A 448 -4.78 -32.56 -18.47
C VAL A 448 -4.02 -33.30 -17.37
N PRO A 449 -4.36 -34.58 -17.07
CA PRO A 449 -3.74 -35.32 -15.96
C PRO A 449 -2.21 -35.42 -16.06
N GLU A 450 -1.66 -35.53 -17.25
CA GLU A 450 -0.21 -35.62 -17.49
C GLU A 450 0.47 -34.29 -17.17
N PHE A 451 -0.18 -33.17 -17.51
CA PHE A 451 0.33 -31.84 -17.14
C PHE A 451 0.23 -31.62 -15.63
N ARG A 452 -0.88 -32.04 -14.99
CA ARG A 452 -0.99 -31.99 -13.51
C ARG A 452 0.12 -32.80 -12.86
N ALA A 453 0.45 -34.00 -13.38
CA ALA A 453 1.55 -34.79 -12.87
C ALA A 453 2.91 -34.10 -13.03
N GLN A 454 3.14 -33.39 -14.14
CA GLN A 454 4.36 -32.61 -14.37
C GLN A 454 4.50 -31.45 -13.36
N ILE A 455 3.41 -30.74 -13.05
CA ILE A 455 3.44 -29.57 -12.19
C ILE A 455 3.39 -29.95 -10.71
N CYS A 456 2.51 -30.88 -10.33
CA CYS A 456 2.13 -31.18 -8.94
C CYS A 456 2.60 -32.56 -8.46
N GLY A 457 3.23 -33.39 -9.31
CA GLY A 457 3.62 -34.76 -8.96
C GLY A 457 2.47 -35.77 -8.84
N THR A 458 1.23 -35.36 -9.17
CA THR A 458 0.03 -36.22 -9.11
C THR A 458 -0.90 -35.97 -10.29
N THR A 459 -1.59 -37.00 -10.75
CA THR A 459 -2.63 -36.90 -11.78
C THR A 459 -4.01 -36.58 -11.18
N VAL A 460 -4.15 -36.67 -9.86
CA VAL A 460 -5.43 -36.53 -9.16
C VAL A 460 -5.64 -35.07 -8.75
N GLU A 461 -6.83 -34.55 -9.07
CA GLU A 461 -7.28 -33.24 -8.59
C GLU A 461 -7.50 -33.28 -7.07
N THR A 462 -6.98 -32.27 -6.38
CA THR A 462 -7.07 -32.17 -4.92
C THR A 462 -7.64 -30.78 -4.57
N PRO A 463 -8.96 -30.68 -4.34
CA PRO A 463 -9.59 -29.45 -3.91
C PRO A 463 -9.02 -28.93 -2.59
N TYR A 464 -9.14 -27.64 -2.35
CA TYR A 464 -8.72 -27.05 -1.09
C TYR A 464 -9.51 -27.64 0.08
N ASP A 465 -8.78 -28.13 1.10
CA ASP A 465 -9.41 -28.60 2.33
C ASP A 465 -9.65 -27.43 3.29
N VAL A 466 -10.89 -26.97 3.37
CA VAL A 466 -11.29 -25.86 4.26
C VAL A 466 -11.08 -26.19 5.74
N ASN A 467 -10.96 -27.47 6.12
CA ASN A 467 -10.67 -27.85 7.50
C ASN A 467 -9.20 -27.63 7.86
N SER A 468 -8.32 -27.40 6.87
CA SER A 468 -6.94 -27.00 7.11
C SER A 468 -6.80 -25.57 7.58
N TYR A 469 -7.84 -24.74 7.45
CA TYR A 469 -7.84 -23.35 7.88
C TYR A 469 -7.64 -23.26 9.40
N LYS A 470 -6.79 -22.35 9.81
CA LYS A 470 -6.60 -22.00 11.23
C LYS A 470 -6.85 -20.53 11.42
N ASP A 471 -7.60 -20.20 12.46
CA ASP A 471 -7.76 -18.81 12.85
C ASP A 471 -6.40 -18.19 13.19
N PRO A 472 -6.17 -16.94 12.80
CA PRO A 472 -4.96 -16.21 13.19
C PRO A 472 -4.93 -15.99 14.70
N GLU A 473 -3.73 -15.86 15.24
CA GLU A 473 -3.56 -15.52 16.65
C GLU A 473 -4.09 -14.10 16.94
N ASN A 474 -4.73 -13.96 18.09
CA ASN A 474 -5.16 -12.67 18.62
C ASN A 474 -4.43 -12.41 19.95
N PRO A 475 -3.15 -11.97 19.93
CA PRO A 475 -2.34 -11.82 21.12
C PRO A 475 -2.85 -10.69 22.00
N THR A 476 -2.48 -10.76 23.29
CA THR A 476 -2.63 -9.66 24.23
C THR A 476 -1.34 -8.85 24.23
N LEU A 477 -1.46 -7.54 24.01
CA LEU A 477 -0.35 -6.60 23.89
C LEU A 477 -0.06 -5.99 25.27
N ALA A 478 1.00 -6.49 25.92
CA ALA A 478 1.38 -6.04 27.25
C ALA A 478 1.86 -4.58 27.24
N GLU A 479 2.56 -4.18 26.18
CA GLU A 479 3.09 -2.84 25.96
C GLU A 479 2.00 -1.76 25.82
N TYR A 480 0.77 -2.16 25.49
CA TYR A 480 -0.39 -1.25 25.35
C TYR A 480 -1.48 -1.50 26.41
N GLY A 481 -1.08 -1.87 27.61
CA GLY A 481 -1.99 -2.02 28.76
C GLY A 481 -2.75 -3.35 28.79
N ASN A 482 -2.17 -4.44 28.28
CA ASN A 482 -2.76 -5.79 28.25
C ASN A 482 -4.08 -5.88 27.47
N VAL A 483 -4.21 -5.15 26.38
CA VAL A 483 -5.39 -5.23 25.49
C VAL A 483 -5.18 -6.29 24.41
N LYS A 484 -6.29 -6.86 23.90
CA LYS A 484 -6.25 -7.74 22.73
C LYS A 484 -5.90 -6.94 21.49
N LEU A 485 -5.14 -7.56 20.56
CA LEU A 485 -4.83 -6.96 19.26
C LEU A 485 -6.13 -6.63 18.51
N ALA A 486 -7.03 -7.61 18.33
CA ALA A 486 -8.40 -7.39 17.86
C ALA A 486 -9.35 -7.38 19.05
N LYS A 487 -10.11 -6.29 19.23
CA LYS A 487 -11.01 -6.07 20.36
C LYS A 487 -12.42 -6.60 20.15
N ASP A 488 -12.84 -6.70 18.90
CA ASP A 488 -14.17 -7.14 18.51
C ASP A 488 -14.14 -8.04 17.26
N ASN A 489 -15.34 -8.51 16.86
CA ASN A 489 -15.47 -9.41 15.71
C ASN A 489 -15.07 -8.74 14.39
N MET A 490 -15.31 -7.44 14.21
CA MET A 490 -14.96 -6.74 12.97
C MET A 490 -13.43 -6.65 12.82
N GLU A 491 -12.73 -6.31 13.90
CA GLU A 491 -11.27 -6.30 13.91
C GLU A 491 -10.68 -7.71 13.76
N PHE A 492 -11.29 -8.72 14.37
CA PHE A 492 -10.84 -10.10 14.23
C PHE A 492 -11.05 -10.62 12.81
N LEU A 493 -12.16 -10.25 12.14
CA LEU A 493 -12.37 -10.54 10.73
C LEU A 493 -11.28 -9.92 9.84
N LEU A 494 -10.75 -8.74 10.17
CA LEU A 494 -9.61 -8.18 9.42
C LEU A 494 -8.37 -9.06 9.55
N LEU A 495 -8.08 -9.59 10.75
CA LEU A 495 -6.98 -10.54 10.95
C LEU A 495 -7.21 -11.84 10.17
N GLN A 496 -8.44 -12.37 10.15
CA GLN A 496 -8.77 -13.59 9.41
C GLN A 496 -8.61 -13.39 7.90
N LEU A 497 -9.08 -12.25 7.36
CA LEU A 497 -9.12 -11.99 5.93
C LEU A 497 -7.79 -11.48 5.36
N LEU A 498 -7.06 -10.66 6.14
CA LEU A 498 -5.88 -9.92 5.72
C LEU A 498 -4.86 -9.84 6.86
N PRO A 499 -4.28 -10.97 7.32
CA PRO A 499 -3.54 -11.03 8.58
C PRO A 499 -2.38 -10.04 8.67
N LEU A 500 -1.58 -9.86 7.62
CA LEU A 500 -0.41 -8.98 7.64
C LEU A 500 -0.78 -7.49 7.76
N PRO A 501 -1.55 -6.88 6.85
CA PRO A 501 -1.91 -5.48 6.98
C PRO A 501 -2.78 -5.23 8.23
N ALA A 502 -3.65 -6.16 8.60
CA ALA A 502 -4.49 -6.02 9.78
C ALA A 502 -3.67 -6.02 11.08
N LYS A 503 -2.68 -6.92 11.21
CA LYS A 503 -1.79 -6.96 12.39
C LYS A 503 -1.10 -5.61 12.58
N LYS A 504 -0.48 -5.06 11.53
CA LYS A 504 0.18 -3.76 11.59
C LYS A 504 -0.80 -2.65 11.96
N PHE A 505 -1.90 -2.55 11.22
CA PHE A 505 -2.94 -1.53 11.43
C PHE A 505 -3.51 -1.57 12.85
N LEU A 506 -3.88 -2.76 13.35
CA LEU A 506 -4.44 -2.90 14.71
C LEU A 506 -3.39 -2.61 15.79
N THR A 507 -2.12 -2.95 15.56
CA THR A 507 -1.04 -2.59 16.48
C THR A 507 -0.90 -1.08 16.58
N ASN A 508 -0.88 -0.35 15.44
CA ASN A 508 -0.86 1.11 15.43
C ASN A 508 -2.06 1.69 16.19
N ARG A 509 -3.26 1.16 15.95
CA ARG A 509 -4.48 1.56 16.67
C ARG A 509 -4.38 1.36 18.18
N ARG A 510 -3.84 0.22 18.63
CA ARG A 510 -3.63 -0.03 20.08
C ARG A 510 -2.64 0.96 20.67
N ALA A 511 -1.56 1.29 19.94
CA ALA A 511 -0.59 2.29 20.36
C ALA A 511 -1.21 3.69 20.50
N GLU A 512 -2.00 4.13 19.49
CA GLU A 512 -2.71 5.41 19.51
C GLU A 512 -3.73 5.49 20.66
N GLU A 513 -4.56 4.44 20.84
CA GLU A 513 -5.54 4.37 21.92
C GLU A 513 -4.88 4.39 23.31
N TYR A 514 -3.76 3.67 23.45
CA TYR A 514 -2.99 3.68 24.70
C TYR A 514 -2.40 5.05 24.98
N ALA A 515 -1.81 5.71 24.00
CA ALA A 515 -1.30 7.07 24.13
C ALA A 515 -2.42 8.06 24.50
N ALA A 516 -3.59 7.96 23.84
CA ALA A 516 -4.75 8.80 24.17
C ALA A 516 -5.29 8.52 25.59
N MET A 517 -5.29 7.26 26.04
CA MET A 517 -5.65 6.91 27.42
C MET A 517 -4.68 7.49 28.42
N GLN A 518 -3.39 7.48 28.12
CA GLN A 518 -2.36 8.11 28.97
C GLN A 518 -2.52 9.62 29.07
N GLN A 519 -2.90 10.27 27.95
CA GLN A 519 -3.18 11.71 27.91
C GLN A 519 -4.51 12.07 28.60
N ASN A 520 -5.50 11.18 28.53
CA ASN A 520 -6.84 11.39 29.10
C ASN A 520 -7.04 10.69 30.45
N ALA A 521 -6.03 9.99 30.97
CA ALA A 521 -6.12 9.41 32.31
C ALA A 521 -6.31 10.58 33.28
N PRO A 522 -7.44 10.66 34.02
CA PRO A 522 -7.50 11.60 35.11
C PRO A 522 -6.34 11.28 36.01
N ALA A 523 -5.65 12.28 36.51
CA ALA A 523 -4.57 12.17 37.49
C ALA A 523 -5.11 11.55 38.82
N ALA A 524 -5.48 10.27 38.78
CA ALA A 524 -6.03 9.50 39.87
C ALA A 524 -5.55 8.06 39.79
N ALA A 525 -4.26 7.84 39.92
CA ALA A 525 -3.67 6.61 40.47
C ALA A 525 -2.16 6.80 40.77
N THR A 526 -1.79 7.84 41.47
CA THR A 526 -0.67 7.80 42.43
C THR A 526 -1.18 8.42 43.71
N ALA A 527 -1.78 7.58 44.54
CA ALA A 527 -2.03 7.92 45.90
C ALA A 527 -0.68 8.03 46.61
N ALA A 528 -0.10 9.26 46.58
CA ALA A 528 0.89 9.71 47.51
C ALA A 528 0.73 11.23 47.61
N ALA A 529 0.14 11.66 48.72
CA ALA A 529 0.03 13.02 49.23
C ALA A 529 -0.95 13.94 48.47
N GLN A 530 -2.22 13.99 48.92
CA GLN A 530 -3.09 15.15 48.77
C GLN A 530 -2.35 16.37 49.35
N VAL A 531 -1.82 17.22 48.47
CA VAL A 531 -1.38 18.55 48.86
C VAL A 531 -2.63 19.41 48.81
N ASP A 532 -2.99 19.96 49.97
CA ASP A 532 -4.12 20.88 50.16
C ASP A 532 -4.01 22.05 49.18
N GLU A 533 -4.97 22.20 48.25
CA GLU A 533 -4.95 23.27 47.22
C GLU A 533 -5.03 24.67 47.84
N ASP A 534 -5.48 24.81 49.09
CA ASP A 534 -5.65 26.08 49.81
C ASP A 534 -4.47 26.40 50.76
N ALA A 535 -3.42 25.61 50.77
CA ALA A 535 -2.27 25.87 51.60
C ALA A 535 -1.50 27.12 51.14
N PRO A 536 -1.04 27.99 52.02
CA PRO A 536 -0.27 29.19 51.67
C PRO A 536 1.00 28.82 50.89
N VAL A 537 1.30 29.59 49.85
CA VAL A 537 2.52 29.44 49.05
C VAL A 537 3.71 29.76 49.94
N THR A 538 4.60 28.81 50.14
CA THR A 538 5.73 28.93 51.08
C THR A 538 7.10 28.85 50.41
N GLY A 539 7.17 28.33 49.18
CA GLY A 539 8.37 28.16 48.39
C GLY A 539 8.57 29.23 47.31
N PRO A 540 9.71 29.19 46.61
CA PRO A 540 9.93 30.08 45.44
C PRO A 540 8.86 29.86 44.35
N THR A 541 8.39 30.98 43.73
CA THR A 541 7.35 30.92 42.70
C THR A 541 7.83 31.46 41.38
N LEU A 542 7.35 30.84 40.28
CA LEU A 542 7.35 31.45 38.98
C LEU A 542 6.04 32.24 38.83
N ASN A 543 6.13 33.51 38.43
CA ASN A 543 5.00 34.41 38.32
C ASN A 543 4.70 34.72 36.82
N ALA A 544 3.45 35.15 36.53
CA ALA A 544 3.03 35.52 35.19
C ALA A 544 3.72 36.84 34.74
N PRO A 545 4.39 36.86 33.57
CA PRO A 545 5.05 38.06 33.07
C PRO A 545 4.04 39.16 32.65
N MET A 546 2.83 38.77 32.27
CA MET A 546 1.72 39.64 31.95
C MET A 546 0.39 38.92 32.08
N GLY A 547 -0.71 39.68 32.12
CA GLY A 547 -2.06 39.13 32.17
C GLY A 547 -2.46 38.44 30.87
N GLY A 548 -3.16 37.30 30.96
CA GLY A 548 -3.63 36.50 29.80
C GLY A 548 -4.51 35.35 30.22
N THR A 549 -4.74 34.40 29.32
CA THR A 549 -5.49 33.16 29.59
C THR A 549 -4.58 31.94 29.38
N VAL A 550 -4.47 31.06 30.35
CA VAL A 550 -3.69 29.83 30.27
C VAL A 550 -4.34 28.91 29.22
N ILE A 551 -3.59 28.50 28.20
CA ILE A 551 -4.04 27.57 27.17
C ILE A 551 -3.67 26.15 27.58
N GLU A 552 -2.40 25.92 27.92
CA GLU A 552 -1.86 24.60 28.18
C GLU A 552 -0.77 24.65 29.26
N LEU A 553 -0.72 23.61 30.08
CA LEU A 553 0.34 23.41 31.08
C LEU A 553 1.33 22.38 30.55
N LEU A 554 2.61 22.76 30.45
CA LEU A 554 3.67 21.90 29.92
C LEU A 554 4.43 21.15 31.00
N VAL A 555 4.09 21.36 32.28
CA VAL A 555 4.76 20.77 33.45
C VAL A 555 3.73 20.36 34.50
N LYS A 556 4.14 19.42 35.37
CA LYS A 556 3.33 18.88 36.45
C LYS A 556 4.15 18.81 37.76
N PRO A 557 3.51 18.66 38.94
CA PRO A 557 4.20 18.44 40.19
C PRO A 557 5.17 17.26 40.13
N GLY A 558 6.40 17.46 40.63
CA GLY A 558 7.51 16.50 40.59
C GLY A 558 8.45 16.65 39.40
N ASP A 559 8.11 17.43 38.37
CA ASP A 559 9.00 17.67 37.23
C ASP A 559 10.20 18.55 37.69
N VAL A 560 11.39 18.18 37.18
CA VAL A 560 12.60 18.98 37.37
C VAL A 560 12.75 19.94 36.21
N ILE A 561 12.73 21.25 36.49
CA ILE A 561 12.74 22.30 35.47
C ILE A 561 14.09 22.99 35.47
N THR A 562 14.56 23.36 34.30
CA THR A 562 15.75 24.20 34.10
C THR A 562 15.33 25.63 33.78
N LYS A 563 16.24 26.57 34.05
CA LYS A 563 16.03 27.97 33.68
C LYS A 563 15.90 28.11 32.17
N GLY A 564 14.88 28.85 31.67
CA GLY A 564 14.56 29.06 30.28
C GLY A 564 13.62 27.96 29.70
N GLN A 565 13.27 26.93 30.49
CA GLN A 565 12.35 25.87 30.00
C GLN A 565 10.91 26.40 29.95
N PRO A 566 10.19 26.20 28.79
CA PRO A 566 8.78 26.51 28.70
C PRO A 566 7.96 25.66 29.69
N VAL A 567 7.09 26.31 30.47
CA VAL A 567 6.29 25.64 31.51
C VAL A 567 4.80 25.69 31.26
N MET A 568 4.34 26.64 30.42
CA MET A 568 2.96 26.74 29.98
C MET A 568 2.83 27.61 28.75
N VAL A 569 1.75 27.38 28.02
CA VAL A 569 1.28 28.25 26.91
C VAL A 569 0.13 29.09 27.40
N TYR A 570 0.15 30.38 27.10
CA TYR A 570 -0.93 31.31 27.45
C TYR A 570 -1.23 32.25 26.29
N GLU A 571 -2.44 32.75 26.24
CA GLU A 571 -2.87 33.76 25.27
C GLU A 571 -2.88 35.16 25.92
N ALA A 572 -2.07 36.05 25.40
CA ALA A 572 -2.08 37.45 25.78
C ALA A 572 -2.14 38.35 24.51
N MET A 573 -2.93 39.39 24.50
CA MET A 573 -3.12 40.31 23.34
C MET A 573 -3.52 39.58 22.02
N LYS A 574 -4.28 38.49 22.10
CA LYS A 574 -4.68 37.62 20.96
C LYS A 574 -3.49 36.89 20.28
N MET A 575 -2.42 36.73 20.98
CA MET A 575 -1.26 35.91 20.56
C MET A 575 -0.94 34.83 21.60
N GLN A 576 -0.63 33.66 21.14
CA GLN A 576 -0.16 32.57 22.02
C GLN A 576 1.34 32.72 22.27
N ASN A 577 1.73 32.67 23.51
CA ASN A 577 3.10 32.82 23.98
C ASN A 577 3.43 31.73 25.00
N ASN A 578 4.69 31.37 25.11
CA ASN A 578 5.19 30.49 26.17
C ASN A 578 5.61 31.32 27.39
N ILE A 579 5.32 30.81 28.58
CA ILE A 579 5.97 31.26 29.80
C ILE A 579 7.13 30.30 30.08
N GLU A 580 8.32 30.87 30.12
CA GLU A 580 9.56 30.14 30.42
C GLU A 580 9.94 30.31 31.90
N SER A 581 10.51 29.28 32.49
CA SER A 581 10.93 29.33 33.89
C SER A 581 12.18 30.20 34.09
N GLU A 582 12.10 31.22 34.95
CA GLU A 582 13.24 32.05 35.30
C GLU A 582 14.21 31.36 36.27
N MET A 583 13.83 30.20 36.80
CA MET A 583 14.62 29.46 37.80
C MET A 583 14.64 27.96 37.51
N ALA A 584 15.67 27.28 38.02
CA ALA A 584 15.74 25.82 37.98
C ALA A 584 15.29 25.25 39.32
N GLY A 585 14.53 24.15 39.29
CA GLY A 585 14.06 23.48 40.53
C GLY A 585 13.04 22.38 40.24
N THR A 586 12.65 21.67 41.30
CA THR A 586 11.57 20.68 41.23
C THR A 586 10.22 21.38 41.43
N VAL A 587 9.26 21.14 40.56
CA VAL A 587 7.89 21.67 40.69
C VAL A 587 7.23 21.01 41.91
N LYS A 588 6.91 21.83 42.94
CA LYS A 588 6.14 21.37 44.09
C LYS A 588 4.64 21.30 43.78
N ARG A 589 4.11 22.34 43.16
CA ARG A 589 2.73 22.38 42.65
C ARG A 589 2.55 23.44 41.56
N VAL A 590 1.56 23.22 40.66
CA VAL A 590 1.10 24.18 39.69
C VAL A 590 -0.14 24.87 40.25
N LEU A 591 -0.16 26.20 40.23
CA LEU A 591 -1.15 27.05 40.92
C LEU A 591 -2.28 27.54 40.00
N VAL A 592 -2.26 27.18 38.73
CA VAL A 592 -3.24 27.61 37.71
C VAL A 592 -3.70 26.43 36.89
N LYS A 593 -4.86 26.58 36.19
CA LYS A 593 -5.47 25.54 35.34
C LYS A 593 -5.65 26.06 33.92
N PRO A 594 -5.65 25.17 32.90
CA PRO A 594 -6.03 25.55 31.53
C PRO A 594 -7.41 26.21 31.48
N GLY A 595 -7.54 27.29 30.69
CA GLY A 595 -8.73 28.14 30.65
C GLY A 595 -8.81 29.24 31.71
N GLN A 596 -7.91 29.25 32.70
CA GLN A 596 -7.90 30.29 33.74
C GLN A 596 -7.31 31.59 33.21
N VAL A 597 -7.96 32.73 33.56
CA VAL A 597 -7.42 34.06 33.36
C VAL A 597 -6.42 34.36 34.45
N ILE A 598 -5.21 34.74 34.08
CA ILE A 598 -4.11 35.13 35.00
C ILE A 598 -3.82 36.63 34.92
N ALA A 599 -3.48 37.18 36.06
CA ALA A 599 -3.06 38.60 36.16
C ALA A 599 -1.52 38.67 36.07
N THR A 600 -0.99 39.85 35.74
CA THR A 600 0.48 40.10 35.83
C THR A 600 0.93 39.88 37.23
N ASP A 601 2.12 39.30 37.41
CA ASP A 601 2.76 38.89 38.69
C ASP A 601 1.99 37.83 39.50
N GLN A 602 0.96 37.21 38.96
CA GLN A 602 0.26 36.10 39.60
C GLN A 602 1.17 34.86 39.68
N PRO A 603 1.31 34.22 40.89
CA PRO A 603 2.04 32.96 41.03
C PRO A 603 1.41 31.86 40.16
N LEU A 604 2.23 31.17 39.37
CA LEU A 604 1.85 30.13 38.45
C LEU A 604 2.33 28.72 38.87
N ILE A 605 3.56 28.65 39.36
CA ILE A 605 4.22 27.43 39.80
C ILE A 605 4.98 27.68 41.07
N GLU A 606 4.84 26.80 42.08
CA GLU A 606 5.63 26.76 43.28
C GLU A 606 6.70 25.68 43.19
N PHE A 607 7.95 26.02 43.50
CA PHE A 607 9.07 25.10 43.53
C PHE A 607 9.37 24.60 44.96
N GLU A 608 10.02 23.45 45.08
CA GLU A 608 10.49 22.91 46.32
C GLU A 608 11.61 23.79 46.91
N GLU A 609 11.58 24.04 48.22
CA GLU A 609 12.71 24.71 48.89
C GLU A 609 13.93 23.81 48.89
N LYS A 610 15.04 24.30 48.38
CA LYS A 610 16.35 23.62 48.41
C LYS A 610 16.87 23.54 49.82
N LYS A 611 16.63 22.43 50.53
CA LYS A 611 17.32 22.13 51.80
C LYS A 611 18.77 21.83 51.44
N ALA A 612 19.67 22.64 51.92
CA ALA A 612 21.11 22.43 51.76
C ALA A 612 21.47 21.06 52.33
N ALA A 613 21.83 20.13 51.50
CA ALA A 613 22.45 18.87 51.85
C ALA A 613 23.90 18.89 51.37
N GLU A 614 24.80 18.57 52.29
CA GLU A 614 26.22 18.34 52.11
C GLU A 614 26.48 17.29 51.00
N PRO A 615 27.61 17.35 50.30
CA PRO A 615 27.84 16.54 49.11
C PRO A 615 28.19 15.11 49.49
N GLU A 616 27.31 14.17 49.18
CA GLU A 616 27.71 12.78 49.07
C GLU A 616 28.38 12.55 47.70
N ALA A 617 29.64 12.19 47.76
CA ALA A 617 30.46 11.82 46.63
C ALA A 617 29.90 10.56 45.94
N ALA A 618 29.26 10.71 44.78
CA ALA A 618 29.05 9.64 43.86
C ALA A 618 30.03 9.82 42.68
N ALA A 619 30.77 8.77 42.42
CA ALA A 619 31.87 8.64 41.49
C ALA A 619 31.73 9.42 40.18
N SER A 620 32.58 10.40 39.97
CA SER A 620 32.84 11.06 38.71
C SER A 620 33.55 10.10 37.78
N THR A 621 32.83 9.57 36.78
CA THR A 621 33.47 9.21 35.52
C THR A 621 33.46 10.47 34.69
N ALA A 622 34.64 10.97 34.31
CA ALA A 622 34.86 12.21 33.59
C ALA A 622 33.93 12.29 32.33
N ALA A 623 33.08 13.30 32.30
CA ALA A 623 32.34 13.67 31.15
C ALA A 623 33.25 14.47 30.21
N GLY A 624 33.38 14.04 28.96
CA GLY A 624 34.07 14.78 27.93
C GLY A 624 33.32 16.04 27.49
N PRO A 625 33.80 16.78 26.49
CA PRO A 625 33.16 18.00 26.00
C PRO A 625 31.73 17.76 25.49
N THR A 626 30.85 18.77 25.63
CA THR A 626 29.43 18.68 25.30
C THR A 626 29.08 19.72 24.23
N LEU A 627 28.33 19.31 23.22
CA LEU A 627 27.74 20.19 22.17
C LEU A 627 26.41 20.73 22.67
N TYR A 628 26.19 22.03 22.50
CA TYR A 628 24.97 22.73 22.92
C TYR A 628 24.19 23.29 21.75
N ALA A 629 22.88 23.53 21.94
CA ALA A 629 22.01 24.09 20.92
C ALA A 629 22.31 25.58 20.63
N PRO A 630 22.52 26.00 19.39
CA PRO A 630 22.83 27.41 19.07
C PRO A 630 21.61 28.33 19.23
N MET A 631 20.41 27.80 19.12
CA MET A 631 19.13 28.47 19.36
C MET A 631 18.01 27.49 19.64
N GLY A 632 16.90 27.97 20.21
CA GLY A 632 15.71 27.16 20.46
C GLY A 632 14.99 26.73 19.18
N GLY A 633 14.46 25.50 19.18
CA GLY A 633 13.72 24.94 18.06
C GLY A 633 13.24 23.53 18.36
N THR A 634 12.73 22.81 17.37
CA THR A 634 12.28 21.41 17.51
C THR A 634 13.20 20.50 16.71
N VAL A 635 13.76 19.47 17.35
CA VAL A 635 14.59 18.46 16.67
C VAL A 635 13.73 17.68 15.69
N ILE A 636 14.11 17.69 14.40
CA ILE A 636 13.40 16.92 13.35
C ILE A 636 14.07 15.56 13.21
N GLU A 637 15.40 15.54 13.09
CA GLU A 637 16.16 14.33 12.80
C GLU A 637 17.53 14.38 13.47
N LEU A 638 17.99 13.22 13.96
CA LEU A 638 19.34 13.01 14.44
C LEU A 638 20.19 12.41 13.34
N LEU A 639 21.26 13.08 12.95
CA LEU A 639 22.14 12.65 11.86
C LEU A 639 23.33 11.80 12.36
N VAL A 640 23.44 11.62 13.68
CA VAL A 640 24.51 10.88 14.33
C VAL A 640 23.95 9.97 15.43
N LYS A 641 24.70 8.94 15.82
CA LYS A 641 24.38 8.00 16.89
C LYS A 641 25.55 7.85 17.87
N PRO A 642 25.32 7.34 19.08
CA PRO A 642 26.41 7.02 20.00
C PRO A 642 27.42 6.08 19.35
N GLY A 643 28.72 6.42 19.51
CA GLY A 643 29.84 5.73 18.90
C GLY A 643 30.37 6.36 17.61
N ASP A 644 29.63 7.26 16.97
CA ASP A 644 30.10 7.96 15.75
C ASP A 644 31.24 8.94 16.10
N VAL A 645 32.22 9.03 15.18
CA VAL A 645 33.31 10.02 15.28
C VAL A 645 32.93 11.24 14.48
N ILE A 646 32.87 12.40 15.13
CA ILE A 646 32.41 13.67 14.59
C ILE A 646 33.60 14.59 14.34
N THR A 647 33.60 15.26 13.19
CA THR A 647 34.56 16.33 12.88
C THR A 647 33.94 17.70 13.13
N LYS A 648 34.76 18.70 13.41
CA LYS A 648 34.28 20.07 13.58
C LYS A 648 33.64 20.56 12.27
N GLY A 649 32.43 21.18 12.35
CA GLY A 649 31.64 21.60 11.18
C GLY A 649 30.71 20.51 10.61
N GLN A 650 30.72 19.30 11.15
CA GLN A 650 29.85 18.24 10.70
C GLN A 650 28.42 18.43 11.21
N PRO A 651 27.39 18.37 10.35
CA PRO A 651 25.98 18.37 10.78
C PRO A 651 25.68 17.15 11.64
N VAL A 652 25.09 17.37 12.81
CA VAL A 652 24.78 16.32 13.78
C VAL A 652 23.27 16.10 13.98
N MET A 653 22.47 17.09 13.65
CA MET A 653 21.01 16.99 13.67
C MET A 653 20.34 18.07 12.83
N ILE A 654 19.11 17.81 12.42
CA ILE A 654 18.22 18.77 11.77
C ILE A 654 17.20 19.23 12.78
N TYR A 655 16.98 20.54 12.89
CA TYR A 655 15.97 21.13 13.76
C TYR A 655 15.20 22.22 13.06
N GLU A 656 13.96 22.45 13.45
CA GLU A 656 13.14 23.55 12.97
C GLU A 656 13.18 24.71 13.95
N ALA A 657 13.64 25.86 13.48
CA ALA A 657 13.59 27.10 14.20
C ALA A 657 13.03 28.20 13.30
N MET A 658 12.12 29.04 13.80
CA MET A 658 11.45 30.13 13.05
C MET A 658 10.73 29.65 11.76
N LYS A 659 10.15 28.43 11.77
CA LYS A 659 9.51 27.79 10.60
C LYS A 659 10.48 27.48 9.44
N MET A 660 11.74 27.36 9.71
CA MET A 660 12.76 26.94 8.76
C MET A 660 13.54 25.77 9.33
N GLN A 661 13.86 24.79 8.49
CA GLN A 661 14.72 23.68 8.87
C GLN A 661 16.18 24.09 8.73
N ASN A 662 16.95 23.87 9.78
CA ASN A 662 18.37 24.20 9.87
C ASN A 662 19.16 23.00 10.38
N ASN A 663 20.43 22.91 10.03
CA ASN A 663 21.35 21.94 10.59
C ASN A 663 22.05 22.51 11.83
N ILE A 664 22.22 21.68 12.85
CA ILE A 664 23.18 21.96 13.92
C ILE A 664 24.47 21.25 13.53
N GLU A 665 25.52 22.05 13.37
CA GLU A 665 26.87 21.57 13.07
C GLU A 665 27.67 21.46 14.36
N SER A 666 28.50 20.43 14.49
CA SER A 666 29.31 20.25 15.68
C SER A 666 30.49 21.22 15.71
N GLU A 667 30.58 22.01 16.74
CA GLU A 667 31.78 22.83 17.04
C GLU A 667 32.93 22.03 17.65
N ILE A 668 32.67 20.76 18.01
CA ILE A 668 33.59 19.87 18.73
C ILE A 668 33.87 18.67 17.83
N ALA A 669 35.11 18.28 17.67
CA ALA A 669 35.51 17.01 17.07
C ALA A 669 35.68 15.98 18.21
N GLY A 670 35.23 14.73 18.00
CA GLY A 670 35.36 13.69 19.01
C GLY A 670 34.38 12.54 18.74
N LYS A 671 34.47 11.50 19.56
CA LYS A 671 33.54 10.36 19.45
C LYS A 671 32.31 10.60 20.31
N VAL A 672 31.12 10.42 19.76
CA VAL A 672 29.85 10.62 20.46
C VAL A 672 29.69 9.57 21.55
N ARG A 673 29.63 10.01 22.80
CA ARG A 673 29.36 9.14 23.94
C ARG A 673 27.86 8.86 24.08
N ARG A 674 27.06 9.92 24.08
CA ARG A 674 25.59 9.82 24.11
C ARG A 674 24.92 11.05 23.52
N ILE A 675 23.71 10.86 23.01
CA ILE A 675 22.84 11.92 22.53
C ILE A 675 21.80 12.19 23.61
N LEU A 676 21.55 13.45 23.91
CA LEU A 676 20.75 13.89 25.07
C LEU A 676 19.32 14.29 24.65
N VAL A 677 19.03 14.31 23.35
CA VAL A 677 17.74 14.74 22.77
C VAL A 677 17.20 13.72 21.79
N LYS A 678 15.90 13.80 21.46
CA LYS A 678 15.20 12.87 20.55
C LYS A 678 14.50 13.62 19.43
N PRO A 679 14.26 13.00 18.26
CA PRO A 679 13.38 13.55 17.24
C PRO A 679 11.99 13.89 17.80
N GLY A 680 11.48 15.07 17.46
CA GLY A 680 10.22 15.63 17.99
C GLY A 680 10.39 16.42 19.29
N GLU A 681 11.56 16.44 19.92
CA GLU A 681 11.82 17.18 21.15
C GLU A 681 12.10 18.66 20.86
N THR A 682 11.50 19.55 21.65
CA THR A 682 11.79 20.98 21.59
C THR A 682 13.03 21.27 22.42
N ILE A 683 14.03 21.92 21.82
CA ILE A 683 15.29 22.29 22.44
C ILE A 683 15.35 23.81 22.68
N ALA A 684 15.92 24.19 23.83
CA ALA A 684 16.18 25.59 24.13
C ALA A 684 17.60 26.01 23.69
N THR A 685 17.86 27.31 23.57
CA THR A 685 19.22 27.84 23.35
C THR A 685 20.13 27.38 24.51
N ASP A 686 21.37 26.99 24.16
CA ASP A 686 22.37 26.46 25.12
C ASP A 686 21.97 25.16 25.84
N GLN A 687 20.95 24.44 25.34
CA GLN A 687 20.62 23.11 25.85
C GLN A 687 21.70 22.09 25.39
N PRO A 688 22.19 21.21 26.30
CA PRO A 688 23.12 20.16 25.91
C PRO A 688 22.47 19.14 24.98
N LEU A 689 23.10 18.85 23.84
CA LEU A 689 22.59 17.98 22.77
C LEU A 689 23.34 16.65 22.67
N ILE A 690 24.70 16.72 22.71
CA ILE A 690 25.57 15.57 22.51
C ILE A 690 26.76 15.67 23.46
N GLU A 691 27.04 14.59 24.17
CA GLU A 691 28.27 14.42 24.94
C GLU A 691 29.30 13.60 24.15
N PHE A 692 30.54 14.03 24.13
CA PHE A 692 31.67 13.34 23.54
C PHE A 692 32.48 12.57 24.57
N GLU A 693 33.27 11.58 24.10
CA GLU A 693 34.25 10.86 24.96
C GLU A 693 35.43 11.76 25.31
N ASP A 694 36.00 11.59 26.55
CA ASP A 694 37.18 12.33 26.96
C ASP A 694 38.45 11.65 26.41
N GLU A 695 39.26 12.37 25.64
CA GLU A 695 40.51 11.85 25.04
C GLU A 695 41.60 11.42 26.07
N ASN A 696 41.38 11.65 27.36
CA ASN A 696 42.33 11.33 28.41
C ASN A 696 41.97 10.12 29.30
N ALA A 697 40.97 9.35 29.02
CA ALA A 697 40.64 8.13 29.75
C ALA A 697 41.39 6.91 29.20
N PRO A 698 42.00 6.04 30.05
CA PRO A 698 42.74 4.88 29.57
C PRO A 698 41.81 3.88 28.86
N ALA A 699 42.15 3.55 27.64
CA ALA A 699 41.41 2.68 26.75
C ALA A 699 41.32 1.25 27.28
N ALA A 700 40.09 0.71 27.30
CA ALA A 700 39.91 -0.73 27.24
C ALA A 700 40.11 -1.16 25.75
N ALA A 701 40.95 -2.16 25.57
CA ALA A 701 41.50 -2.55 24.28
C ALA A 701 40.42 -2.89 23.25
N GLU A 702 40.27 -2.07 22.22
CA GLU A 702 39.69 -2.44 20.95
C GLU A 702 40.82 -2.82 19.98
N CYS A 703 40.61 -3.87 19.20
CA CYS A 703 41.59 -4.32 18.21
C CYS A 703 41.74 -3.25 17.14
N ASP A 704 42.89 -2.63 17.06
CA ASP A 704 43.29 -1.67 16.01
C ASP A 704 43.49 -2.39 14.69
N ASP A 705 42.66 -2.05 13.70
CA ASP A 705 42.90 -2.38 12.28
C ASP A 705 43.85 -1.36 11.65
N ASN A 706 45.15 -1.58 11.84
CA ASN A 706 46.21 -0.84 11.17
C ASN A 706 46.59 -1.43 9.82
N GLY A 707 45.60 -1.62 8.95
CA GLY A 707 45.85 -1.91 7.52
C GLY A 707 46.16 -0.61 6.77
N ALA A 708 47.31 -0.53 6.05
CA ALA A 708 47.64 0.58 5.19
C ALA A 708 46.49 0.88 4.21
N ALA A 709 46.14 2.17 4.05
CA ALA A 709 45.08 2.63 3.15
C ALA A 709 45.29 2.07 1.72
N GLY A 710 44.22 1.50 1.15
CA GLY A 710 44.24 1.03 -0.26
C GLY A 710 43.94 2.16 -1.25
N PRO A 711 43.93 1.85 -2.55
CA PRO A 711 43.56 2.83 -3.57
C PRO A 711 42.13 3.32 -3.38
N THR A 712 41.87 4.60 -3.74
CA THR A 712 40.55 5.24 -3.61
C THR A 712 39.96 5.58 -4.98
N LEU A 713 38.63 5.42 -5.10
CA LEU A 713 37.87 6.00 -6.20
C LEU A 713 37.43 7.42 -5.79
N ASN A 714 37.69 8.40 -6.61
CA ASN A 714 37.40 9.82 -6.35
C ASN A 714 36.22 10.31 -7.21
N ALA A 715 35.58 11.40 -6.77
CA ALA A 715 34.46 12.03 -7.48
C ALA A 715 34.94 12.71 -8.80
N PRO A 716 34.34 12.43 -9.95
CA PRO A 716 34.75 13.05 -11.22
C PRO A 716 34.36 14.53 -11.29
N MET A 717 33.32 14.95 -10.53
CA MET A 717 32.93 16.35 -10.41
C MET A 717 32.08 16.52 -9.12
N GLY A 718 31.94 17.79 -8.68
CA GLY A 718 31.13 18.13 -7.54
C GLY A 718 29.61 17.88 -7.79
N GLY A 719 28.91 17.43 -6.76
CA GLY A 719 27.47 17.14 -6.84
C GLY A 719 26.95 16.64 -5.52
N THR A 720 25.73 16.11 -5.50
CA THR A 720 25.11 15.51 -4.30
C THR A 720 24.86 14.01 -4.53
N VAL A 721 25.35 13.16 -3.65
CA VAL A 721 25.12 11.71 -3.71
C VAL A 721 23.63 11.42 -3.50
N ILE A 722 22.99 10.73 -4.45
CA ILE A 722 21.59 10.32 -4.34
C ILE A 722 21.49 8.92 -3.76
N GLU A 723 22.28 7.99 -4.31
CA GLU A 723 22.18 6.57 -3.94
C GLU A 723 23.55 5.90 -4.04
N LEU A 724 23.81 4.97 -3.14
CA LEU A 724 24.97 4.09 -3.16
C LEU A 724 24.56 2.75 -3.75
N LEU A 725 25.22 2.32 -4.82
CA LEU A 725 24.92 1.06 -5.53
C LEU A 725 25.79 -0.11 -5.05
N VAL A 726 26.71 0.15 -4.13
CA VAL A 726 27.67 -0.84 -3.59
C VAL A 726 27.82 -0.67 -2.09
N LYS A 727 28.32 -1.71 -1.41
CA LYS A 727 28.56 -1.75 0.05
C LYS A 727 29.97 -2.27 0.34
N PRO A 728 30.50 -2.03 1.56
CA PRO A 728 31.77 -2.62 1.99
C PRO A 728 31.73 -4.16 1.85
N GLY A 729 32.79 -4.71 1.26
CA GLY A 729 32.92 -6.13 0.96
C GLY A 729 32.57 -6.54 -0.47
N ASP A 730 31.90 -5.68 -1.24
CA ASP A 730 31.59 -5.97 -2.65
C ASP A 730 32.85 -5.98 -3.52
N VAL A 731 32.89 -6.91 -4.49
CA VAL A 731 33.94 -6.95 -5.50
C VAL A 731 33.45 -6.20 -6.73
N ILE A 732 34.18 -5.15 -7.11
CA ILE A 732 33.80 -4.24 -8.20
C ILE A 732 34.69 -4.46 -9.40
N THR A 733 34.13 -4.42 -10.58
CA THR A 733 34.83 -4.43 -11.85
C THR A 733 34.98 -3.02 -12.39
N LYS A 734 36.03 -2.79 -13.19
CA LYS A 734 36.20 -1.49 -13.88
C LYS A 734 35.01 -1.21 -14.81
N GLY A 735 34.46 0.02 -14.75
CA GLY A 735 33.27 0.45 -15.50
C GLY A 735 31.92 0.11 -14.80
N GLN A 736 31.96 -0.52 -13.63
CA GLN A 736 30.73 -0.82 -12.87
C GLN A 736 30.22 0.45 -12.16
N PRO A 737 28.92 0.79 -12.30
CA PRO A 737 28.29 1.87 -11.53
C PRO A 737 28.36 1.58 -10.03
N VAL A 738 28.83 2.56 -9.25
CA VAL A 738 28.99 2.40 -7.78
C VAL A 738 28.12 3.35 -6.98
N MET A 739 27.66 4.44 -7.58
CA MET A 739 26.71 5.36 -6.97
C MET A 739 26.03 6.25 -8.00
N ILE A 740 24.86 6.79 -7.63
CA ILE A 740 24.13 7.81 -8.37
C ILE A 740 24.32 9.14 -7.65
N TYR A 741 24.66 10.20 -8.39
CA TYR A 741 24.79 11.54 -7.85
C TYR A 741 24.13 12.58 -8.75
N GLU A 742 23.68 13.68 -8.20
CA GLU A 742 23.14 14.82 -8.95
C GLU A 742 24.21 15.89 -9.12
N ALA A 743 24.52 16.18 -10.36
CA ALA A 743 25.39 17.30 -10.73
C ALA A 743 24.74 18.12 -11.85
N MET A 744 24.75 19.45 -11.76
CA MET A 744 24.15 20.38 -12.75
C MET A 744 22.62 20.10 -12.97
N LYS A 745 21.86 19.66 -11.93
CA LYS A 745 20.46 19.29 -12.01
C LYS A 745 20.16 18.07 -12.90
N MET A 746 21.16 17.21 -13.10
CA MET A 746 21.00 15.92 -13.79
C MET A 746 21.56 14.81 -12.91
N GLN A 747 20.87 13.68 -12.92
CA GLN A 747 21.34 12.47 -12.24
C GLN A 747 22.32 11.72 -13.13
N ASN A 748 23.48 11.37 -12.59
CA ASN A 748 24.55 10.68 -13.29
C ASN A 748 25.07 9.52 -12.45
N ASN A 749 25.58 8.48 -13.11
CA ASN A 749 26.29 7.40 -12.43
C ASN A 749 27.74 7.72 -12.26
N ILE A 750 28.34 7.39 -11.12
CA ILE A 750 29.79 7.27 -10.96
C ILE A 750 30.14 5.81 -11.19
N GLU A 751 30.97 5.58 -12.22
CA GLU A 751 31.48 4.25 -12.55
C GLU A 751 32.88 4.08 -11.98
N SER A 752 33.21 2.86 -11.51
CA SER A 752 34.53 2.58 -10.96
C SER A 752 35.61 2.57 -12.05
N GLU A 753 36.65 3.39 -11.89
CA GLU A 753 37.79 3.39 -12.78
C GLU A 753 38.76 2.21 -12.54
N MET A 754 38.57 1.48 -11.45
CA MET A 754 39.42 0.36 -11.05
C MET A 754 38.57 -0.85 -10.62
N ALA A 755 39.17 -2.04 -10.69
CA ALA A 755 38.58 -3.28 -10.11
C ALA A 755 39.22 -3.51 -8.73
N GLY A 756 38.42 -4.05 -7.78
CA GLY A 756 38.91 -4.35 -6.44
C GLY A 756 37.77 -4.65 -5.48
N LYS A 757 38.08 -5.07 -4.27
CA LYS A 757 37.10 -5.28 -3.23
C LYS A 757 36.95 -4.00 -2.39
N VAL A 758 35.72 -3.55 -2.19
CA VAL A 758 35.40 -2.35 -1.40
C VAL A 758 35.74 -2.58 0.05
N ARG A 759 36.68 -1.82 0.58
CA ARG A 759 37.02 -1.83 2.02
C ARG A 759 36.03 -0.98 2.80
N ARG A 760 35.80 0.25 2.36
CA ARG A 760 34.81 1.15 2.96
C ARG A 760 34.32 2.20 1.99
N ILE A 761 33.11 2.69 2.19
CA ILE A 761 32.51 3.82 1.46
C ILE A 761 32.68 5.07 2.32
N LEU A 762 33.16 6.15 1.71
CA LEU A 762 33.58 7.36 2.41
C LEU A 762 32.52 8.46 2.39
N VAL A 763 31.39 8.23 1.67
CA VAL A 763 30.28 9.18 1.48
C VAL A 763 28.93 8.52 1.72
N LYS A 764 27.91 9.34 1.94
CA LYS A 764 26.52 8.84 2.23
C LYS A 764 25.52 9.47 1.27
N PRO A 765 24.36 8.83 1.01
CA PRO A 765 23.25 9.46 0.31
C PRO A 765 22.86 10.80 0.97
N GLY A 766 22.62 11.82 0.12
CA GLY A 766 22.36 13.20 0.56
C GLY A 766 23.61 14.06 0.78
N GLU A 767 24.81 13.49 0.77
CA GLU A 767 26.07 14.23 0.98
C GLU A 767 26.47 14.98 -0.28
N THR A 768 26.91 16.24 -0.12
CA THR A 768 27.50 17.02 -1.20
C THR A 768 28.98 16.68 -1.33
N ILE A 769 29.39 16.23 -2.50
CA ILE A 769 30.77 15.85 -2.83
C ILE A 769 31.45 16.92 -3.66
N ALA A 770 32.74 17.16 -3.40
CA ALA A 770 33.57 18.01 -4.22
C ALA A 770 34.28 17.21 -5.34
N THR A 771 34.72 17.86 -6.39
CA THR A 771 35.59 17.23 -7.41
C THR A 771 36.84 16.67 -6.74
N ASP A 772 37.25 15.48 -7.14
CA ASP A 772 38.40 14.72 -6.63
C ASP A 772 38.22 14.25 -5.15
N GLN A 773 37.08 14.42 -4.54
CA GLN A 773 36.81 13.89 -3.20
C GLN A 773 36.83 12.36 -3.20
N PRO A 774 37.55 11.69 -2.26
CA PRO A 774 37.49 10.24 -2.13
C PRO A 774 36.10 9.74 -1.77
N LEU A 775 35.61 8.73 -2.53
CA LEU A 775 34.25 8.17 -2.39
C LEU A 775 34.29 6.76 -1.85
N ILE A 776 35.16 5.92 -2.36
CA ILE A 776 35.28 4.50 -2.01
C ILE A 776 36.76 4.15 -1.86
N GLU A 777 37.10 3.43 -0.80
CA GLU A 777 38.43 2.87 -0.55
C GLU A 777 38.40 1.37 -0.84
N PHE A 778 39.35 0.87 -1.60
CA PHE A 778 39.52 -0.54 -1.92
C PHE A 778 40.52 -1.24 -0.99
N GLU A 779 40.43 -2.55 -0.86
CA GLU A 779 41.42 -3.36 -0.12
C GLU A 779 42.79 -3.31 -0.85
N ASN A 780 43.86 -3.29 -0.05
CA ASN A 780 45.20 -3.24 -0.60
C ASN A 780 45.74 -4.67 -0.78
N GLU A 781 45.97 -5.12 -2.00
CA GLU A 781 46.44 -6.48 -2.32
C GLU A 781 47.86 -6.79 -1.81
N ASN A 782 48.61 -5.82 -1.24
CA ASN A 782 49.99 -5.97 -0.80
C ASN A 782 50.20 -5.89 0.74
N ALA A 783 49.17 -5.92 1.55
CA ALA A 783 49.34 -5.93 3.03
C ALA A 783 49.57 -7.33 3.56
N PRO A 784 50.56 -7.58 4.45
CA PRO A 784 50.74 -8.90 5.05
C PRO A 784 49.54 -9.22 5.97
N ALA A 785 49.01 -10.42 5.84
CA ALA A 785 47.89 -10.93 6.60
C ALA A 785 48.15 -10.81 8.12
N ALA A 786 47.32 -10.03 8.83
CA ALA A 786 47.26 -10.06 10.28
C ALA A 786 46.53 -11.29 10.74
N ALA A 787 47.05 -11.90 11.78
CA ALA A 787 46.68 -13.22 12.28
C ALA A 787 45.18 -13.34 12.60
N GLU A 788 44.56 -14.36 12.04
CA GLU A 788 43.23 -14.81 12.32
C GLU A 788 43.08 -15.26 13.77
N CYS A 789 42.07 -14.77 14.46
CA CYS A 789 41.50 -15.50 15.60
C CYS A 789 40.64 -16.64 15.03
N ASP A 790 41.02 -17.86 15.36
CA ASP A 790 40.42 -19.11 14.88
C ASP A 790 38.89 -19.13 14.81
N ASP A 791 38.34 -19.18 13.61
CA ASP A 791 37.24 -20.08 13.28
C ASP A 791 37.45 -20.61 11.84
N ASN A 792 38.08 -21.76 11.77
CA ASN A 792 38.35 -22.52 10.54
C ASN A 792 37.03 -23.10 9.99
N GLY A 793 36.37 -22.34 9.13
CA GLY A 793 35.26 -22.90 8.33
C GLY A 793 35.21 -22.18 6.99
N ALA A 794 35.75 -22.82 5.92
CA ALA A 794 35.45 -22.41 4.56
C ALA A 794 33.95 -22.16 4.40
N ALA A 795 33.57 -21.06 3.70
CA ALA A 795 32.17 -20.72 3.44
C ALA A 795 31.38 -21.96 3.03
N GLY A 796 30.33 -22.27 3.77
CA GLY A 796 29.44 -23.38 3.46
C GLY A 796 28.54 -23.01 2.28
N PRO A 797 27.76 -23.97 1.76
CA PRO A 797 26.81 -23.67 0.70
C PRO A 797 25.76 -22.63 1.18
N THR A 798 25.38 -21.72 0.30
CA THR A 798 24.38 -20.67 0.57
C THR A 798 23.10 -20.96 -0.18
N LEU A 799 21.96 -20.77 0.50
CA LEU A 799 20.65 -20.70 -0.13
C LEU A 799 20.41 -19.29 -0.65
N GLU A 800 20.05 -19.18 -1.91
CA GLU A 800 19.82 -17.91 -2.59
C GLU A 800 18.33 -17.69 -2.86
N ALA A 801 17.93 -16.39 -2.98
CA ALA A 801 16.57 -16.02 -3.30
C ALA A 801 16.19 -16.44 -4.74
N PRO A 802 15.07 -17.15 -4.95
CA PRO A 802 14.63 -17.56 -6.28
C PRO A 802 14.16 -16.36 -7.14
N MET A 803 13.67 -15.30 -6.50
CA MET A 803 13.25 -14.06 -7.15
C MET A 803 13.25 -12.90 -6.15
N GLY A 804 13.14 -11.67 -6.65
CA GLY A 804 13.01 -10.47 -5.83
C GLY A 804 11.67 -10.41 -5.08
N GLY A 805 11.69 -9.86 -3.88
CA GLY A 805 10.50 -9.71 -3.03
C GLY A 805 10.83 -9.09 -1.69
N THR A 806 9.89 -9.11 -0.75
CA THR A 806 10.08 -8.63 0.62
C THR A 806 9.97 -9.80 1.59
N ILE A 807 10.93 -9.99 2.47
CA ILE A 807 10.91 -11.02 3.52
C ILE A 807 9.77 -10.72 4.48
N ILE A 808 8.89 -11.71 4.68
CA ILE A 808 7.77 -11.61 5.62
C ILE A 808 8.14 -12.26 6.95
N GLU A 809 8.68 -13.49 6.89
CA GLU A 809 8.96 -14.30 8.06
C GLU A 809 10.16 -15.19 7.79
N ILE A 810 11.01 -15.39 8.79
CA ILE A 810 12.15 -16.28 8.75
C ILE A 810 11.84 -17.47 9.65
N LEU A 811 11.68 -18.64 9.05
CA LEU A 811 11.24 -19.87 9.72
C LEU A 811 12.37 -20.66 10.39
N VAL A 812 13.62 -20.25 10.21
CA VAL A 812 14.81 -20.94 10.74
C VAL A 812 15.79 -19.97 11.39
N LYS A 813 16.58 -20.46 12.33
CA LYS A 813 17.60 -19.70 13.05
C LYS A 813 18.96 -20.41 13.01
N PRO A 814 20.06 -19.71 13.27
CA PRO A 814 21.38 -20.34 13.38
C PRO A 814 21.38 -21.52 14.36
N GLY A 815 21.89 -22.67 13.89
CA GLY A 815 21.90 -23.94 14.62
C GLY A 815 20.80 -24.91 14.26
N ASP A 816 19.74 -24.50 13.56
CA ASP A 816 18.66 -25.39 13.14
C ASP A 816 19.14 -26.35 12.04
N GLN A 817 18.68 -27.62 12.10
CA GLN A 817 18.90 -28.59 11.05
C GLN A 817 17.79 -28.51 10.01
N VAL A 818 18.12 -28.21 8.77
CA VAL A 818 17.21 -28.04 7.64
C VAL A 818 17.35 -29.21 6.69
N LYS A 819 16.22 -29.73 6.21
CA LYS A 819 16.17 -30.79 5.18
C LYS A 819 15.92 -30.17 3.81
N LYS A 820 16.35 -30.85 2.75
CA LYS A 820 16.01 -30.47 1.39
C LYS A 820 14.48 -30.47 1.20
N GLY A 821 13.91 -29.38 0.63
CA GLY A 821 12.48 -29.18 0.49
C GLY A 821 11.78 -28.62 1.75
N GLN A 822 12.52 -28.30 2.81
CA GLN A 822 11.95 -27.65 3.99
C GLN A 822 11.80 -26.16 3.75
N GLU A 823 10.64 -25.59 4.07
CA GLU A 823 10.38 -24.15 4.06
C GLU A 823 11.25 -23.44 5.11
N VAL A 824 11.96 -22.39 4.70
CA VAL A 824 12.91 -21.67 5.54
C VAL A 824 12.65 -20.17 5.65
N ILE A 825 12.01 -19.60 4.64
CA ILE A 825 11.65 -18.17 4.60
C ILE A 825 10.32 -18.01 3.88
N VAL A 826 9.45 -17.15 4.43
CA VAL A 826 8.25 -16.64 3.76
C VAL A 826 8.54 -15.24 3.24
N TYR A 827 8.24 -14.96 1.98
CA TYR A 827 8.45 -13.66 1.38
C TYR A 827 7.28 -13.27 0.47
N GLU A 828 7.05 -11.97 0.32
CA GLU A 828 6.05 -11.43 -0.60
C GLU A 828 6.72 -11.06 -1.92
N ALA A 829 6.30 -11.72 -2.98
CA ALA A 829 6.64 -11.34 -4.34
C ALA A 829 5.36 -11.21 -5.17
N MET A 830 5.24 -10.17 -6.00
CA MET A 830 4.07 -9.93 -6.86
C MET A 830 2.74 -9.77 -6.09
N LYS A 831 2.76 -9.24 -4.87
CA LYS A 831 1.61 -9.17 -3.95
C LYS A 831 1.06 -10.55 -3.56
N MET A 832 1.89 -11.57 -3.65
CA MET A 832 1.57 -12.93 -3.24
C MET A 832 2.64 -13.42 -2.27
N GLN A 833 2.22 -14.15 -1.25
CA GLN A 833 3.12 -14.81 -0.34
C GLN A 833 3.67 -16.08 -0.98
N ASN A 834 4.97 -16.27 -0.88
CA ASN A 834 5.68 -17.43 -1.38
C ASN A 834 6.61 -17.97 -0.30
N ASN A 835 6.86 -19.27 -0.31
CA ASN A 835 7.82 -19.89 0.58
C ASN A 835 9.11 -20.19 -0.18
N ILE A 836 10.25 -19.95 0.46
CA ILE A 836 11.54 -20.42 -0.04
C ILE A 836 11.82 -21.75 0.65
N GLU A 837 11.88 -22.80 -0.15
CA GLU A 837 12.26 -24.13 0.30
C GLU A 837 13.77 -24.30 0.17
N SER A 838 14.40 -24.93 1.13
CA SER A 838 15.83 -25.17 1.08
C SER A 838 16.18 -26.25 0.05
N GLU A 839 16.99 -25.90 -0.92
CA GLU A 839 17.63 -26.88 -1.83
C GLU A 839 18.83 -27.60 -1.18
N ILE A 840 19.24 -27.13 0.00
CA ILE A 840 20.43 -27.58 0.74
C ILE A 840 19.97 -28.29 2.02
N GLU A 841 20.48 -29.48 2.28
CA GLU A 841 20.34 -30.15 3.55
C GLU A 841 21.58 -29.87 4.43
N GLY A 842 21.35 -29.38 5.66
CA GLY A 842 22.46 -29.02 6.54
C GLY A 842 22.05 -28.27 7.79
N ILE A 843 23.02 -27.83 8.57
CA ILE A 843 22.79 -26.95 9.74
C ILE A 843 22.96 -25.52 9.33
N VAL A 844 21.99 -24.68 9.65
CA VAL A 844 22.05 -23.22 9.42
C VAL A 844 23.25 -22.65 10.21
N LYS A 845 24.19 -22.04 9.48
CA LYS A 845 25.31 -21.31 10.09
C LYS A 845 24.92 -19.89 10.42
N LYS A 846 24.29 -19.20 9.46
CA LYS A 846 23.88 -17.81 9.60
C LYS A 846 22.69 -17.52 8.68
N VAL A 847 21.72 -16.72 9.15
CA VAL A 847 20.69 -16.09 8.33
C VAL A 847 21.22 -14.71 7.94
N LEU A 848 21.17 -14.38 6.65
CA LEU A 848 21.83 -13.21 6.06
C LEU A 848 20.85 -12.05 5.79
N VAL A 849 19.56 -12.25 6.08
CA VAL A 849 18.48 -11.28 5.85
C VAL A 849 17.61 -11.15 7.11
N ASN A 850 16.81 -10.08 7.19
CA ASN A 850 15.86 -9.84 8.28
C ASN A 850 14.43 -9.77 7.73
N GLU A 851 13.45 -9.93 8.62
CA GLU A 851 12.04 -9.67 8.28
C GLU A 851 11.87 -8.19 7.88
N GLY A 852 11.18 -7.96 6.76
CA GLY A 852 11.00 -6.64 6.16
C GLY A 852 12.06 -6.26 5.11
N ASP A 853 13.16 -7.01 4.99
CA ASP A 853 14.17 -6.74 3.97
C ASP A 853 13.63 -6.99 2.56
N VAL A 854 13.98 -6.09 1.62
CA VAL A 854 13.73 -6.28 0.20
C VAL A 854 14.90 -7.05 -0.39
N ILE A 855 14.62 -8.19 -1.00
CA ILE A 855 15.61 -9.09 -1.60
C ILE A 855 15.55 -9.07 -3.11
N SER A 856 16.70 -9.28 -3.75
CA SER A 856 16.83 -9.45 -5.19
C SER A 856 16.96 -10.95 -5.55
N ALA A 857 16.67 -11.32 -6.81
CA ALA A 857 16.93 -12.68 -7.28
C ALA A 857 18.42 -13.03 -7.13
N ASN A 858 18.69 -14.28 -6.75
CA ASN A 858 20.04 -14.83 -6.45
C ASN A 858 20.77 -14.14 -5.29
N GLN A 859 20.08 -13.37 -4.46
CA GLN A 859 20.65 -12.83 -3.23
C GLN A 859 20.84 -13.95 -2.20
N PRO A 860 22.03 -14.08 -1.56
CA PRO A 860 22.25 -15.02 -0.47
C PRO A 860 21.32 -14.74 0.73
N LEU A 861 20.62 -15.77 1.20
CA LEU A 861 19.66 -15.66 2.30
C LEU A 861 20.09 -16.40 3.56
N ILE A 862 20.61 -17.63 3.38
CA ILE A 862 21.01 -18.50 4.49
C ILE A 862 22.32 -19.18 4.14
N GLU A 863 23.30 -19.12 5.04
CA GLU A 863 24.57 -19.86 4.95
C GLU A 863 24.48 -21.13 5.82
N PHE A 864 24.85 -22.27 5.27
CA PHE A 864 24.87 -23.55 5.96
C PHE A 864 26.28 -23.92 6.43
N LYS A 865 26.39 -24.70 7.51
CA LYS A 865 27.67 -25.31 7.91
C LYS A 865 28.07 -26.35 6.87
N LYS A 866 29.37 -26.45 6.66
CA LYS A 866 29.92 -27.47 5.77
C LYS A 866 29.77 -28.88 6.36
#